data_b66b6a2966597ca7df4b6dba37969a27
#
_entry.id   b66b6a2966597ca7df4b6dba37969a27
#
_cell.length_a   1.000
_cell.length_b   1.000
_cell.length_c   1.000
_cell.angle_alpha   90.00
_cell.angle_beta   90.00
_cell.angle_gamma   90.00
#
_symmetry.space_group_name_H-M   'P 1'
#
loop_
_entity.id
_entity.type
_entity.pdbx_description
1 polymer ?
#
loop_
_entity_poly.entity_id
_entity_poly.type
_entity_poly.pdbx_seq_one_letter_code
_entity_poly.pdbx_strand_id
1 'polypeptide(L)'
;MTRERRRHVGGDPRPCSSPRKAAPPPRGWSGVVVVAALCCAVAVGAYGYGGYVRWRRALRVVTPHPAPPVIAPDTRPPATFWGSYRPQVYFGMKTRSPRSVVTGVMWMAQSGPAALRHTCEQSDGLPRYGWLLHDGVNFGVQEVRDRGFTLTTEFVKRPGGDHGGDWSWRVTVAPQASAPAGQLVSLLFYVATDGQGELTPHVEANGRLSRVTGTSEELGGFTVRFPAPAPGGHASYNHLSTACGGLHMLTDVVRRSLRDGFTHPAAAGGPSGANKKRYFGLDTYRPPPGPQPAPTHSRFVVHQVTFQLPFHAEVLFESDSVVQRPGPLAGEALSRELERHRAAMEGRFQRTFQLEEKGFAPEQVAFAKAALSNMVGGMGYFYGHSVVQSLYNPEPVLYPPAPLYTAVPSRSFFPRGFLWDEGFHLMLIARWDPALAWQSLGHWLDLMNADGWIPREQILGPEARSKVPDEFVVQRDENANPPTLFLALSQLLATPDSSGEGAAFLRRAFPRLKTWYDWFNTTQAGPLPHTYRWRGRDTDPLRFLNPKTLTSGLDDYPRASHPSEDERHVDLRCWMALASRVMADISELLGEDGGLYRETERALTDNALLDRLHWSQRLGAYADYGNHTQNVALEWERPRPLPGQDPRALPPPRLVRVVKKPPRLQFVGSLGYVSLFPFLLQVLAPDWPRLGRLLDQLGDADQLWTPYGLRSLAKSSPLYMQRNTEHDAPYWRGPIWMNMNYLAVRALHAYSRLEGPYRQRARDLYRELRENLLANLYRQYRDTGFLWEQYHDETGRGQGCYPFTGWSSLIVLVMAEQY
;
A
#
# COMPACT_ATOMS: atom_id res chain seq x y z
N MET A 1 27.45 -53.04 35.47
CA MET A 1 28.61 -53.67 36.06
C MET A 1 28.74 -53.19 37.47
N THR A 2 28.24 -53.99 38.41
CA THR A 2 28.94 -54.85 39.38
C THR A 2 29.67 -54.03 40.44
N ARG A 3 29.31 -54.07 41.61
CA ARG A 3 29.17 -55.10 42.74
C ARG A 3 29.65 -54.44 44.00
N GLU A 4 28.86 -54.41 45.09
CA GLU A 4 28.96 -55.40 46.33
C GLU A 4 30.22 -55.23 47.11
N ARG A 5 30.29 -55.25 48.39
CA ARG A 5 29.68 -56.06 49.49
C ARG A 5 30.18 -55.56 50.87
N ARG A 6 29.31 -55.55 51.87
CA ARG A 6 29.31 -56.36 53.10
C ARG A 6 30.55 -56.21 54.07
N ARG A 7 30.43 -56.21 55.31
CA ARG A 7 29.76 -56.86 56.49
C ARG A 7 30.54 -56.50 57.71
N HIS A 8 30.08 -56.45 58.87
CA HIS A 8 29.62 -57.20 60.04
C HIS A 8 30.38 -56.67 61.31
N VAL A 9 29.82 -56.62 62.45
CA VAL A 9 29.12 -57.35 63.49
C VAL A 9 29.58 -56.87 64.92
N GLY A 10 28.62 -56.63 65.81
CA GLY A 10 28.65 -57.15 67.15
C GLY A 10 28.76 -56.26 68.39
N GLY A 11 27.80 -56.37 69.25
CA GLY A 11 28.05 -56.34 70.72
C GLY A 11 27.17 -55.36 71.52
N ASP A 12 26.09 -55.90 72.11
CA ASP A 12 25.33 -55.42 73.27
C ASP A 12 26.07 -55.67 74.61
N PRO A 13 25.80 -55.03 75.71
CA PRO A 13 24.51 -54.89 76.38
C PRO A 13 24.34 -53.63 77.27
N ARG A 14 23.04 -53.39 77.62
CA ARG A 14 22.40 -52.44 78.53
C ARG A 14 22.95 -52.31 79.95
N PRO A 15 22.64 -51.21 80.71
CA PRO A 15 21.31 -51.09 81.35
C PRO A 15 20.74 -49.67 81.59
N CYS A 16 19.46 -49.70 81.70
CA CYS A 16 18.48 -48.76 82.39
C CYS A 16 18.91 -47.41 82.92
N SER A 17 18.28 -46.36 82.60
CA SER A 17 17.84 -45.28 83.53
C SER A 17 16.64 -44.49 82.96
N SER A 18 15.67 -44.29 83.81
CA SER A 18 14.36 -43.63 83.84
C SER A 18 14.04 -42.42 82.89
N PRO A 19 12.76 -42.25 82.56
CA PRO A 19 12.32 -41.28 81.61
C PRO A 19 12.32 -39.83 82.13
N ARG A 20 13.08 -38.94 81.50
CA ARG A 20 12.86 -37.50 81.63
C ARG A 20 11.67 -37.09 80.76
N LYS A 21 10.69 -36.42 81.38
CA LYS A 21 9.57 -35.80 80.73
C LYS A 21 10.09 -34.80 79.72
N ALA A 22 9.76 -35.04 78.44
CA ALA A 22 9.96 -34.06 77.37
C ALA A 22 9.08 -32.82 77.60
N ALA A 23 9.70 -31.61 77.52
CA ALA A 23 8.96 -30.36 77.49
C ALA A 23 8.11 -30.25 76.18
N PRO A 24 6.91 -29.68 76.30
CA PRO A 24 6.07 -29.50 75.12
C PRO A 24 6.74 -28.53 74.10
N PRO A 25 6.61 -28.74 72.82
CA PRO A 25 7.15 -27.82 71.82
C PRO A 25 6.44 -26.46 71.90
N PRO A 26 7.14 -25.37 71.54
CA PRO A 26 6.55 -24.02 71.66
C PRO A 26 5.41 -23.93 70.64
N ARG A 27 4.18 -23.79 71.13
CA ARG A 27 2.96 -23.46 70.38
C ARG A 27 3.04 -22.00 69.91
N GLY A 28 3.50 -21.74 68.73
CA GLY A 28 3.45 -20.36 68.26
C GLY A 28 3.88 -20.15 66.78
N TRP A 29 4.69 -21.01 66.22
CA TRP A 29 5.29 -20.80 64.90
C TRP A 29 4.61 -21.55 63.74
N SER A 30 3.82 -22.59 64.06
CA SER A 30 3.19 -23.39 63.00
C SER A 30 2.11 -22.64 62.19
N GLY A 31 1.33 -21.80 62.89
CA GLY A 31 0.30 -20.96 62.18
C GLY A 31 0.92 -19.89 61.30
N VAL A 32 1.97 -19.20 61.77
CA VAL A 32 2.65 -18.16 60.99
C VAL A 32 3.35 -18.77 59.74
N VAL A 33 3.97 -19.92 59.92
CA VAL A 33 4.62 -20.61 58.77
C VAL A 33 3.60 -21.09 57.72
N VAL A 34 2.45 -21.60 58.16
CA VAL A 34 1.34 -22.00 57.25
C VAL A 34 0.75 -20.79 56.53
N VAL A 35 0.52 -19.68 57.21
CA VAL A 35 0.02 -18.43 56.62
C VAL A 35 1.06 -17.87 55.65
N ALA A 36 2.35 -17.84 56.00
CA ALA A 36 3.43 -17.39 55.11
C ALA A 36 3.54 -18.28 53.87
N ALA A 37 3.44 -19.61 54.03
CA ALA A 37 3.46 -20.56 52.88
C ALA A 37 2.22 -20.37 51.98
N LEU A 38 1.05 -20.16 52.54
CA LEU A 38 -0.17 -19.83 51.78
C LEU A 38 -0.05 -18.48 51.02
N CYS A 39 0.46 -17.43 51.65
CA CYS A 39 0.74 -16.15 51.02
C CYS A 39 1.76 -16.30 49.87
N CYS A 40 2.83 -17.05 50.07
CA CYS A 40 3.79 -17.35 49.04
C CYS A 40 3.17 -18.14 47.87
N ALA A 41 2.35 -19.17 48.18
CA ALA A 41 1.66 -19.95 47.16
C ALA A 41 0.70 -19.09 46.33
N VAL A 42 -0.08 -18.18 46.98
CA VAL A 42 -0.96 -17.21 46.32
C VAL A 42 -0.15 -16.23 45.48
N ALA A 43 0.97 -15.70 45.98
CA ALA A 43 1.84 -14.78 45.24
C ALA A 43 2.48 -15.46 44.02
N VAL A 44 2.97 -16.70 44.15
CA VAL A 44 3.49 -17.50 43.08
C VAL A 44 2.40 -17.83 42.06
N GLY A 45 1.21 -18.21 42.52
CA GLY A 45 0.04 -18.43 41.66
C GLY A 45 -0.40 -17.17 40.90
N ALA A 46 -0.47 -16.01 41.58
CA ALA A 46 -0.77 -14.73 40.96
C ALA A 46 0.29 -14.31 39.93
N TYR A 47 1.56 -14.48 40.25
CA TYR A 47 2.69 -14.21 39.34
C TYR A 47 2.64 -15.14 38.11
N GLY A 48 2.46 -16.44 38.34
CA GLY A 48 2.32 -17.43 37.27
C GLY A 48 1.11 -17.18 36.39
N TYR A 49 -0.03 -16.82 36.99
CA TYR A 49 -1.24 -16.42 36.24
C TYR A 49 -1.02 -15.11 35.45
N GLY A 50 -0.36 -14.14 36.04
CA GLY A 50 0.02 -12.88 35.38
C GLY A 50 0.96 -13.12 34.18
N GLY A 51 1.95 -14.01 34.36
CA GLY A 51 2.83 -14.46 33.28
C GLY A 51 2.09 -15.19 32.17
N TYR A 52 1.17 -16.09 32.51
CA TYR A 52 0.32 -16.79 31.54
C TYR A 52 -0.58 -15.83 30.75
N VAL A 53 -1.21 -14.86 31.41
CA VAL A 53 -2.05 -13.85 30.76
C VAL A 53 -1.22 -12.99 29.81
N ARG A 54 -0.03 -12.54 30.23
CA ARG A 54 0.91 -11.80 29.38
C ARG A 54 1.31 -12.63 28.16
N TRP A 55 1.70 -13.87 28.36
CA TRP A 55 2.08 -14.77 27.27
C TRP A 55 0.92 -14.98 26.28
N ARG A 56 -0.30 -15.26 26.78
CA ARG A 56 -1.49 -15.36 25.91
C ARG A 56 -1.74 -14.09 25.10
N ARG A 57 -1.61 -12.91 25.70
CA ARG A 57 -1.78 -11.62 25.01
C ARG A 57 -0.66 -11.42 23.98
N ALA A 58 0.58 -11.77 24.30
CA ALA A 58 1.69 -11.70 23.37
C ALA A 58 1.50 -12.59 22.13
N LEU A 59 0.83 -13.73 22.25
CA LEU A 59 0.51 -14.60 21.13
C LEU A 59 -0.60 -14.05 20.23
N ARG A 60 -1.52 -13.26 20.76
CA ARG A 60 -2.69 -12.79 20.00
C ARG A 60 -2.31 -11.90 18.83
N VAL A 61 -1.25 -11.12 18.95
CA VAL A 61 -0.78 -10.25 17.85
C VAL A 61 -0.41 -11.05 16.59
N VAL A 62 0.08 -12.29 16.76
CA VAL A 62 0.45 -13.19 15.65
C VAL A 62 -0.57 -14.31 15.38
N THR A 63 -1.69 -14.32 16.10
CA THR A 63 -2.74 -15.31 15.87
C THR A 63 -3.72 -14.77 14.84
N PRO A 64 -3.88 -15.40 13.67
CA PRO A 64 -4.89 -14.99 12.69
C PRO A 64 -6.33 -15.08 13.26
N HIS A 65 -7.22 -14.32 12.68
CA HIS A 65 -8.63 -14.37 13.05
C HIS A 65 -9.22 -15.78 12.84
N PRO A 66 -10.00 -16.34 13.81
CA PRO A 66 -10.41 -17.74 13.80
C PRO A 66 -11.48 -18.09 12.75
N ALA A 67 -12.22 -17.10 12.21
CA ALA A 67 -13.20 -17.38 11.16
C ALA A 67 -12.51 -17.87 9.88
N PRO A 68 -13.18 -18.68 9.05
CA PRO A 68 -12.67 -19.08 7.74
C PRO A 68 -12.27 -17.87 6.88
N PRO A 69 -11.29 -18.02 5.96
CA PRO A 69 -10.93 -16.95 5.05
C PRO A 69 -12.13 -16.43 4.25
N VAL A 70 -12.16 -15.12 4.02
CA VAL A 70 -13.19 -14.47 3.17
C VAL A 70 -12.95 -14.86 1.71
N ILE A 71 -11.68 -14.89 1.29
CA ILE A 71 -11.29 -15.38 -0.04
C ILE A 71 -11.19 -16.91 0.04
N ALA A 72 -12.20 -17.56 -0.50
CA ALA A 72 -12.20 -19.02 -0.61
C ALA A 72 -11.10 -19.48 -1.59
N PRO A 73 -10.40 -20.59 -1.30
CA PRO A 73 -9.51 -21.20 -2.27
C PRO A 73 -10.33 -21.65 -3.49
N ASP A 74 -10.03 -21.08 -4.65
CA ASP A 74 -10.65 -21.48 -5.90
C ASP A 74 -10.13 -22.86 -6.35
N THR A 75 -11.01 -23.72 -6.79
CA THR A 75 -10.66 -25.01 -7.37
C THR A 75 -10.13 -24.90 -8.80
N ARG A 76 -10.29 -23.74 -9.45
CA ARG A 76 -9.77 -23.41 -10.77
C ARG A 76 -9.11 -22.02 -10.73
N PRO A 77 -8.00 -21.82 -11.45
CA PRO A 77 -7.38 -20.52 -11.55
C PRO A 77 -8.35 -19.49 -12.14
N PRO A 78 -8.66 -18.37 -11.44
CA PRO A 78 -9.54 -17.34 -11.99
C PRO A 78 -8.90 -16.63 -13.19
N ALA A 79 -9.69 -15.91 -13.97
CA ALA A 79 -9.15 -15.06 -15.05
C ALA A 79 -8.09 -14.08 -14.56
N THR A 80 -8.12 -13.74 -13.26
CA THR A 80 -7.14 -12.89 -12.58
C THR A 80 -5.90 -13.64 -12.09
N PHE A 81 -5.69 -14.92 -12.43
CA PHE A 81 -4.53 -15.69 -11.97
C PHE A 81 -3.20 -15.10 -12.46
N TRP A 82 -3.09 -14.79 -13.75
CA TRP A 82 -1.98 -14.02 -14.31
C TRP A 82 -2.30 -12.54 -14.40
N GLY A 83 -1.32 -11.68 -14.15
CA GLY A 83 -1.45 -10.25 -14.36
C GLY A 83 -0.16 -9.46 -14.11
N SER A 84 -0.21 -8.16 -14.33
CA SER A 84 0.86 -7.22 -14.07
C SER A 84 1.02 -6.92 -12.57
N TYR A 85 1.11 -7.96 -11.73
CA TYR A 85 1.00 -7.87 -10.26
C TYR A 85 2.31 -7.53 -9.54
N ARG A 86 3.29 -6.98 -10.27
CA ARG A 86 4.51 -6.38 -9.70
C ARG A 86 4.53 -4.88 -10.03
N PRO A 87 3.74 -4.07 -9.32
CA PRO A 87 3.61 -2.64 -9.63
C PRO A 87 4.94 -1.87 -9.53
N GLN A 88 5.89 -2.34 -8.73
CA GLN A 88 7.22 -1.75 -8.55
C GLN A 88 8.13 -1.89 -9.77
N VAL A 89 7.86 -2.76 -10.74
CA VAL A 89 8.61 -2.85 -12.00
C VAL A 89 7.88 -2.12 -13.11
N TYR A 90 8.62 -1.55 -14.07
CA TYR A 90 7.99 -0.85 -15.20
C TYR A 90 7.06 -1.76 -16.00
N PHE A 91 7.46 -3.02 -16.24
CA PHE A 91 6.61 -3.99 -16.89
C PHE A 91 7.01 -5.43 -16.56
N GLY A 92 6.04 -6.27 -16.22
CA GLY A 92 6.22 -7.69 -15.97
C GLY A 92 4.92 -8.39 -15.64
N MET A 93 4.92 -9.72 -15.74
CA MET A 93 3.79 -10.59 -15.39
C MET A 93 4.16 -11.51 -14.25
N LYS A 94 3.18 -11.78 -13.38
CA LYS A 94 3.26 -12.63 -12.21
C LYS A 94 1.94 -13.34 -12.00
N THR A 95 1.98 -14.53 -11.39
CA THR A 95 0.78 -15.22 -10.91
C THR A 95 0.30 -14.67 -9.58
N ARG A 96 -0.98 -14.83 -9.28
CA ARG A 96 -1.57 -14.60 -7.95
C ARG A 96 -1.40 -15.83 -7.07
N SER A 97 -0.13 -16.14 -6.81
CA SER A 97 0.25 -17.30 -6.01
C SER A 97 1.50 -17.01 -5.20
N PRO A 98 1.71 -17.71 -4.06
CA PRO A 98 2.83 -17.45 -3.16
C PRO A 98 4.21 -17.61 -3.78
N ARG A 99 4.37 -18.58 -4.69
CA ARG A 99 5.65 -18.96 -5.32
C ARG A 99 5.59 -18.84 -6.82
N SER A 100 5.50 -17.63 -7.28
CA SER A 100 5.25 -17.30 -8.68
C SER A 100 6.48 -17.49 -9.58
N VAL A 101 6.23 -17.89 -10.80
CA VAL A 101 7.11 -17.53 -11.93
C VAL A 101 6.88 -16.06 -12.23
N VAL A 102 7.95 -15.28 -12.32
CA VAL A 102 7.92 -13.89 -12.72
C VAL A 102 8.62 -13.69 -14.04
N THR A 103 8.03 -12.86 -14.88
CA THR A 103 8.61 -12.44 -16.14
C THR A 103 8.59 -10.92 -16.21
N GLY A 104 9.48 -10.32 -17.01
CA GLY A 104 9.49 -8.88 -17.18
C GLY A 104 10.48 -8.42 -18.20
N VAL A 105 10.53 -7.11 -18.40
CA VAL A 105 11.48 -6.46 -19.29
C VAL A 105 12.28 -5.40 -18.54
N MET A 106 13.58 -5.41 -18.78
CA MET A 106 14.49 -4.30 -18.48
C MET A 106 14.89 -3.69 -19.82
N TRP A 107 15.30 -2.42 -19.81
CA TRP A 107 15.83 -1.80 -21.01
C TRP A 107 16.99 -0.88 -20.70
N MET A 108 17.77 -0.58 -21.74
CA MET A 108 18.94 0.27 -21.59
C MET A 108 19.24 1.01 -22.90
N ALA A 109 19.33 2.34 -22.84
CA ALA A 109 20.08 3.08 -23.83
C ALA A 109 21.56 2.73 -23.70
N GLN A 110 22.29 2.57 -24.81
CA GLN A 110 23.69 2.06 -24.79
C GLN A 110 24.71 3.13 -24.33
N SER A 111 24.43 3.78 -23.19
CA SER A 111 25.30 4.79 -22.55
C SER A 111 26.05 4.26 -21.31
N GLY A 112 25.83 3.02 -20.93
CA GLY A 112 26.48 2.34 -19.80
C GLY A 112 25.52 1.61 -18.86
N PRO A 113 26.04 0.73 -17.97
CA PRO A 113 25.21 -0.11 -17.07
C PRO A 113 24.30 0.69 -16.13
N ALA A 114 24.67 1.95 -15.83
CA ALA A 114 23.84 2.85 -15.01
C ALA A 114 22.53 3.28 -15.73
N ALA A 115 22.45 3.11 -17.04
CA ALA A 115 21.23 3.39 -17.82
C ALA A 115 20.23 2.23 -17.81
N LEU A 116 20.52 1.11 -17.14
CA LEU A 116 19.60 -0.01 -17.01
C LEU A 116 18.36 0.38 -16.18
N ARG A 117 17.18 0.23 -16.80
CA ARG A 117 15.87 0.48 -16.19
C ARG A 117 15.15 -0.83 -15.92
N HIS A 118 14.56 -0.97 -14.74
CA HIS A 118 13.78 -2.14 -14.33
C HIS A 118 12.67 -1.79 -13.35
N THR A 119 13.06 -1.28 -12.15
CA THR A 119 12.12 -0.83 -11.11
C THR A 119 11.73 0.62 -11.33
N CYS A 120 10.49 0.96 -11.00
CA CYS A 120 10.00 2.33 -11.06
C CYS A 120 10.73 3.18 -10.01
N GLU A 121 11.50 4.17 -10.46
CA GLU A 121 12.27 5.08 -9.60
C GLU A 121 12.04 6.54 -10.04
N GLN A 122 11.75 7.43 -9.09
CA GLN A 122 11.67 8.86 -9.41
C GLN A 122 13.04 9.41 -9.89
N SER A 123 14.14 8.86 -9.35
CA SER A 123 15.51 9.21 -9.73
C SER A 123 15.86 8.86 -11.17
N ASP A 124 15.10 8.00 -11.84
CA ASP A 124 15.26 7.72 -13.27
C ASP A 124 14.96 8.93 -14.15
N GLY A 125 14.19 9.89 -13.64
CA GLY A 125 13.88 11.15 -14.32
C GLY A 125 13.15 10.94 -15.64
N LEU A 126 12.34 9.88 -15.75
CA LEU A 126 11.58 9.61 -16.96
C LEU A 126 10.52 10.69 -17.17
N PRO A 127 10.47 11.32 -18.38
CA PRO A 127 9.49 12.38 -18.64
C PRO A 127 8.04 11.90 -18.55
N ARG A 128 7.81 10.62 -18.82
CA ARG A 128 6.49 9.99 -18.72
C ARG A 128 6.62 8.48 -18.59
N TYR A 129 5.80 7.86 -17.73
CA TYR A 129 5.49 6.44 -17.79
C TYR A 129 4.15 6.17 -17.09
N GLY A 130 3.42 5.18 -17.59
CA GLY A 130 2.16 4.76 -17.00
C GLY A 130 1.25 4.04 -18.01
N TRP A 131 0.23 3.41 -17.48
CA TRP A 131 -0.79 2.73 -18.23
C TRP A 131 -1.71 3.75 -18.92
N LEU A 132 -1.80 3.65 -20.24
CA LEU A 132 -2.77 4.41 -21.04
C LEU A 132 -4.14 3.71 -21.04
N LEU A 133 -4.09 2.38 -21.16
CA LEU A 133 -5.23 1.47 -21.11
C LEU A 133 -4.86 0.26 -20.25
N HIS A 134 -5.77 -0.16 -19.39
CA HIS A 134 -5.67 -1.40 -18.62
C HIS A 134 -7.06 -1.80 -18.12
N ASP A 135 -7.51 -2.99 -18.47
CA ASP A 135 -8.86 -3.45 -18.10
C ASP A 135 -8.95 -4.04 -16.68
N GLY A 136 -7.81 -4.23 -16.03
CA GLY A 136 -7.65 -4.84 -14.71
C GLY A 136 -7.43 -6.35 -14.74
N VAL A 137 -7.67 -7.03 -15.87
CA VAL A 137 -7.67 -8.49 -15.96
C VAL A 137 -6.85 -9.02 -17.14
N ASN A 138 -7.23 -8.69 -18.39
CA ASN A 138 -6.74 -9.42 -19.59
C ASN A 138 -5.86 -8.62 -20.52
N PHE A 139 -5.86 -7.30 -20.41
CA PHE A 139 -5.29 -6.41 -21.41
C PHE A 139 -4.71 -5.15 -20.77
N GLY A 140 -3.60 -4.66 -21.32
CA GLY A 140 -3.03 -3.38 -20.97
C GLY A 140 -2.07 -2.83 -22.02
N VAL A 141 -2.03 -1.50 -22.11
CA VAL A 141 -1.10 -0.71 -22.95
C VAL A 141 -0.47 0.36 -22.07
N GLN A 142 0.85 0.38 -22.01
CA GLN A 142 1.63 1.34 -21.26
C GLN A 142 2.59 2.09 -22.18
N GLU A 143 2.77 3.39 -21.94
CA GLU A 143 3.80 4.22 -22.56
C GLU A 143 4.89 4.56 -21.55
N VAL A 144 6.14 4.46 -21.97
CA VAL A 144 7.31 4.93 -21.23
C VAL A 144 8.16 5.79 -22.15
N ARG A 145 8.45 7.03 -21.77
CA ARG A 145 9.38 7.92 -22.49
C ARG A 145 10.71 7.96 -21.78
N ASP A 146 11.78 7.62 -22.51
CA ASP A 146 13.15 7.70 -22.03
C ASP A 146 13.97 8.54 -23.02
N ARG A 147 15.26 8.69 -22.79
CA ARG A 147 16.19 9.55 -23.55
C ARG A 147 16.24 9.19 -25.05
N GLY A 148 15.50 9.93 -25.85
CA GLY A 148 15.49 9.82 -27.31
C GLY A 148 14.56 8.72 -27.87
N PHE A 149 13.85 7.96 -27.06
CA PHE A 149 12.91 6.94 -27.52
C PHE A 149 11.68 6.80 -26.64
N THR A 150 10.64 6.23 -27.23
CA THR A 150 9.40 5.84 -26.52
C THR A 150 9.28 4.32 -26.57
N LEU A 151 9.04 3.73 -25.40
CA LEU A 151 8.75 2.32 -25.24
C LEU A 151 7.24 2.16 -25.04
N THR A 152 6.59 1.36 -25.90
CA THR A 152 5.19 0.96 -25.69
C THR A 152 5.16 -0.51 -25.33
N THR A 153 4.60 -0.87 -24.18
CA THR A 153 4.40 -2.25 -23.75
C THR A 153 2.92 -2.59 -23.80
N GLU A 154 2.59 -3.69 -24.46
CA GLU A 154 1.24 -4.19 -24.62
C GLU A 154 1.18 -5.64 -24.19
N PHE A 155 0.12 -6.04 -23.49
CA PHE A 155 -0.12 -7.45 -23.20
C PHE A 155 -1.58 -7.82 -23.43
N VAL A 156 -1.79 -9.10 -23.73
CA VAL A 156 -3.11 -9.72 -23.77
C VAL A 156 -3.02 -11.15 -23.22
N LYS A 157 -4.05 -11.59 -22.49
CA LYS A 157 -4.15 -12.95 -21.99
C LYS A 157 -5.23 -13.74 -22.74
N ARG A 158 -4.99 -15.04 -22.80
CA ARG A 158 -5.96 -16.04 -23.27
C ARG A 158 -6.17 -17.05 -22.15
N PRO A 159 -7.15 -16.83 -21.25
CA PRO A 159 -7.42 -17.75 -20.16
C PRO A 159 -7.74 -19.18 -20.65
N GLY A 160 -7.30 -20.20 -19.92
CA GLY A 160 -7.54 -21.61 -20.25
C GLY A 160 -6.65 -22.55 -19.45
N GLY A 161 -6.85 -23.86 -19.63
CA GLY A 161 -6.13 -24.89 -18.90
C GLY A 161 -6.31 -24.83 -17.38
N ASP A 162 -5.43 -25.56 -16.68
CA ASP A 162 -5.50 -25.68 -15.21
C ASP A 162 -4.60 -24.64 -14.49
N HIS A 163 -3.84 -23.82 -15.25
CA HIS A 163 -2.86 -22.86 -14.72
C HIS A 163 -3.00 -21.47 -15.33
N GLY A 164 -4.25 -21.00 -15.57
CA GLY A 164 -4.55 -19.64 -15.98
C GLY A 164 -4.33 -19.30 -17.46
N GLY A 165 -3.89 -20.27 -18.27
CA GLY A 165 -3.80 -20.12 -19.72
C GLY A 165 -2.52 -19.45 -20.20
N ASP A 166 -2.61 -18.94 -21.44
CA ASP A 166 -1.51 -18.32 -22.17
C ASP A 166 -1.58 -16.79 -22.13
N TRP A 167 -0.46 -16.12 -22.38
CA TRP A 167 -0.43 -14.67 -22.58
C TRP A 167 0.70 -14.28 -23.52
N SER A 168 0.60 -13.09 -24.11
CA SER A 168 1.64 -12.54 -24.97
C SER A 168 1.85 -11.06 -24.71
N TRP A 169 3.09 -10.61 -24.97
CA TRP A 169 3.50 -9.22 -24.94
C TRP A 169 3.98 -8.76 -26.30
N ARG A 170 3.84 -7.47 -26.54
CA ARG A 170 4.59 -6.73 -27.56
C ARG A 170 5.24 -5.53 -26.90
N VAL A 171 6.52 -5.36 -27.16
CA VAL A 171 7.30 -4.19 -26.74
C VAL A 171 7.80 -3.48 -27.97
N THR A 172 7.27 -2.30 -28.25
CA THR A 172 7.64 -1.45 -29.39
C THR A 172 8.56 -0.33 -28.91
N VAL A 173 9.68 -0.12 -29.59
CA VAL A 173 10.64 0.94 -29.31
C VAL A 173 10.74 1.85 -30.53
N ALA A 174 10.26 3.09 -30.38
CA ALA A 174 10.22 4.09 -31.43
C ALA A 174 11.13 5.29 -31.13
N PRO A 175 11.84 5.87 -32.12
CA PRO A 175 12.63 7.06 -31.87
C PRO A 175 11.75 8.28 -31.60
N GLN A 176 12.20 9.17 -30.72
CA GLN A 176 11.68 10.53 -30.58
C GLN A 176 12.41 11.48 -31.54
N ALA A 177 11.87 12.69 -31.75
CA ALA A 177 12.50 13.70 -32.59
C ALA A 177 13.94 14.08 -32.14
N SER A 178 14.24 13.91 -30.87
CA SER A 178 15.57 14.14 -30.25
C SER A 178 16.52 12.94 -30.36
N ALA A 179 16.11 11.83 -30.97
CA ALA A 179 16.91 10.62 -31.02
C ALA A 179 18.17 10.81 -31.86
N PRO A 180 19.37 10.41 -31.36
CA PRO A 180 20.57 10.34 -32.21
C PRO A 180 20.41 9.36 -33.37
N ALA A 181 20.91 9.72 -34.53
CA ALA A 181 20.90 8.82 -35.71
C ALA A 181 21.53 7.47 -35.36
N GLY A 182 20.82 6.39 -35.65
CA GLY A 182 21.28 5.02 -35.40
C GLY A 182 21.43 4.66 -33.92
N GLN A 183 20.65 5.24 -33.05
CA GLN A 183 20.63 4.90 -31.63
C GLN A 183 20.36 3.42 -31.41
N LEU A 184 21.22 2.77 -30.60
CA LEU A 184 21.03 1.40 -30.15
C LEU A 184 20.29 1.37 -28.82
N VAL A 185 19.31 0.50 -28.68
CA VAL A 185 18.60 0.22 -27.44
C VAL A 185 18.61 -1.29 -27.21
N SER A 186 18.85 -1.70 -25.97
CA SER A 186 18.71 -3.09 -25.55
C SER A 186 17.42 -3.30 -24.78
N LEU A 187 16.67 -4.34 -25.14
CA LEU A 187 15.63 -4.95 -24.32
C LEU A 187 16.18 -6.22 -23.68
N LEU A 188 15.95 -6.39 -22.39
CA LEU A 188 16.39 -7.55 -21.63
C LEU A 188 15.15 -8.22 -21.02
N PHE A 189 14.64 -9.23 -21.70
CA PHE A 189 13.52 -10.05 -21.23
C PHE A 189 14.00 -11.07 -20.22
N TYR A 190 13.30 -11.25 -19.13
CA TYR A 190 13.69 -12.23 -18.13
C TYR A 190 12.56 -13.15 -17.70
N VAL A 191 12.95 -14.35 -17.27
CA VAL A 191 12.13 -15.33 -16.57
C VAL A 191 12.85 -15.69 -15.29
N ALA A 192 12.16 -15.63 -14.15
CA ALA A 192 12.70 -16.06 -12.87
C ALA A 192 11.67 -16.87 -12.09
N THR A 193 12.14 -17.82 -11.28
CA THR A 193 11.30 -18.57 -10.36
C THR A 193 11.47 -18.05 -8.94
N ASP A 194 10.34 -17.82 -8.24
CA ASP A 194 10.29 -17.48 -6.83
C ASP A 194 9.84 -18.72 -6.03
N GLY A 195 10.79 -19.58 -5.71
CA GLY A 195 10.52 -20.86 -5.08
C GLY A 195 11.14 -22.05 -5.79
N GLN A 196 10.48 -23.21 -5.75
CA GLN A 196 10.91 -24.40 -6.47
C GLN A 196 10.52 -24.30 -7.95
N GLY A 197 11.43 -24.71 -8.80
CA GLY A 197 11.22 -24.69 -10.25
C GLY A 197 12.54 -24.66 -11.00
N GLU A 198 12.48 -25.03 -12.26
CA GLU A 198 13.65 -25.16 -13.15
C GLU A 198 13.39 -24.43 -14.45
N LEU A 199 14.43 -23.77 -14.96
CA LEU A 199 14.41 -23.08 -16.25
C LEU A 199 15.51 -23.66 -17.14
N THR A 200 15.15 -24.03 -18.35
CA THR A 200 16.08 -24.52 -19.37
C THR A 200 16.09 -23.59 -20.56
N PRO A 201 17.16 -22.82 -20.80
CA PRO A 201 17.29 -21.97 -21.97
C PRO A 201 17.62 -22.76 -23.24
N HIS A 202 16.98 -22.42 -24.37
CA HIS A 202 17.26 -22.97 -25.69
C HIS A 202 17.85 -21.89 -26.59
N VAL A 203 19.15 -21.97 -26.83
CA VAL A 203 19.93 -20.98 -27.56
C VAL A 203 20.24 -21.48 -28.98
N GLU A 204 20.02 -20.64 -29.96
CA GLU A 204 20.36 -20.91 -31.37
C GLU A 204 21.85 -20.66 -31.66
N ALA A 205 22.33 -21.14 -32.80
CA ALA A 205 23.74 -21.00 -33.19
C ALA A 205 24.20 -19.53 -33.31
N ASN A 206 23.30 -18.60 -33.57
CA ASN A 206 23.56 -17.17 -33.64
C ASN A 206 23.58 -16.47 -32.24
N GLY A 207 23.43 -17.23 -31.15
CA GLY A 207 23.38 -16.71 -29.76
C GLY A 207 22.01 -16.22 -29.34
N ARG A 208 20.98 -16.29 -30.17
CA ARG A 208 19.62 -15.90 -29.82
C ARG A 208 18.99 -16.96 -28.91
N LEU A 209 18.47 -16.51 -27.76
CA LEU A 209 17.59 -17.33 -26.92
C LEU A 209 16.22 -17.41 -27.61
N SER A 210 15.86 -18.56 -28.15
CA SER A 210 14.58 -18.73 -28.87
C SER A 210 13.43 -19.05 -27.96
N ARG A 211 13.69 -19.77 -26.86
CA ARG A 211 12.70 -20.12 -25.84
C ARG A 211 13.37 -20.50 -24.51
N VAL A 212 12.59 -20.44 -23.44
CA VAL A 212 12.88 -21.05 -22.15
C VAL A 212 11.76 -22.04 -21.85
N THR A 213 12.09 -23.30 -21.64
CA THR A 213 11.17 -24.28 -21.05
C THR A 213 11.36 -24.30 -19.55
N GLY A 214 10.28 -24.47 -18.80
CA GLY A 214 10.37 -24.47 -17.34
C GLY A 214 9.30 -25.32 -16.69
N THR A 215 9.54 -25.61 -15.43
CA THR A 215 8.57 -26.25 -14.52
C THR A 215 8.52 -25.48 -13.21
N SER A 216 7.35 -25.37 -12.64
CA SER A 216 7.18 -24.87 -11.27
C SER A 216 6.08 -25.62 -10.55
N GLU A 217 6.12 -25.57 -9.19
CA GLU A 217 5.11 -26.21 -8.35
C GLU A 217 3.67 -25.72 -8.67
N GLU A 218 3.53 -24.45 -9.02
CA GLU A 218 2.22 -23.81 -9.22
C GLU A 218 1.71 -23.80 -10.67
N LEU A 219 2.59 -24.00 -11.65
CA LEU A 219 2.24 -23.92 -13.08
C LEU A 219 2.41 -25.26 -13.82
N GLY A 220 3.02 -26.27 -13.19
CA GLY A 220 3.47 -27.42 -13.95
C GLY A 220 4.49 -27.04 -15.01
N GLY A 221 4.42 -27.63 -16.19
CA GLY A 221 5.26 -27.31 -17.33
C GLY A 221 4.78 -26.05 -18.09
N PHE A 222 5.75 -25.29 -18.61
CA PHE A 222 5.48 -24.12 -19.44
C PHE A 222 6.62 -23.81 -20.41
N THR A 223 6.32 -23.02 -21.43
CA THR A 223 7.29 -22.50 -22.40
C THR A 223 7.15 -20.99 -22.55
N VAL A 224 8.27 -20.25 -22.43
CA VAL A 224 8.34 -18.83 -22.82
C VAL A 224 9.10 -18.73 -24.15
N ARG A 225 8.48 -18.18 -25.18
CA ARG A 225 9.07 -18.04 -26.53
C ARG A 225 9.44 -16.59 -26.81
N PHE A 226 10.56 -16.41 -27.51
CA PHE A 226 11.07 -15.14 -27.98
C PHE A 226 11.19 -15.16 -29.51
N PRO A 227 10.12 -14.79 -30.24
CA PRO A 227 10.21 -14.63 -31.70
C PRO A 227 11.31 -13.65 -32.08
N ALA A 228 11.81 -13.76 -33.33
CA ALA A 228 12.77 -12.79 -33.82
C ALA A 228 12.13 -11.40 -33.90
N PRO A 229 12.83 -10.32 -33.45
CA PRO A 229 12.31 -8.96 -33.52
C PRO A 229 11.98 -8.52 -34.97
N ALA A 230 11.00 -7.68 -35.13
CA ALA A 230 10.59 -7.11 -36.39
C ALA A 230 10.69 -5.57 -36.38
N PRO A 231 10.93 -4.90 -37.52
CA PRO A 231 11.25 -5.52 -38.85
C PRO A 231 12.56 -6.28 -38.82
N GLY A 232 12.68 -7.28 -39.66
CA GLY A 232 13.89 -8.07 -39.80
C GLY A 232 15.09 -7.20 -40.17
N GLY A 233 16.07 -7.12 -39.29
CA GLY A 233 17.29 -6.35 -39.42
C GLY A 233 18.41 -6.98 -38.61
N HIS A 234 19.57 -6.31 -38.53
CA HIS A 234 20.69 -6.80 -37.75
C HIS A 234 20.44 -6.61 -36.26
N ALA A 235 20.14 -7.70 -35.56
CA ALA A 235 20.04 -7.71 -34.08
C ALA A 235 21.29 -8.37 -33.49
N SER A 236 21.74 -7.90 -32.35
CA SER A 236 22.74 -8.57 -31.52
C SER A 236 22.06 -9.23 -30.34
N TYR A 237 22.45 -10.45 -30.04
CA TYR A 237 21.85 -11.28 -29.02
C TYR A 237 22.87 -11.66 -27.93
N ASN A 238 22.46 -11.52 -26.68
CA ASN A 238 23.18 -12.02 -25.54
C ASN A 238 22.18 -12.70 -24.57
N HIS A 239 22.65 -13.56 -23.74
CA HIS A 239 21.81 -14.18 -22.70
C HIS A 239 22.61 -14.41 -21.42
N LEU A 240 21.87 -14.53 -20.31
CA LEU A 240 22.40 -14.89 -19.00
C LEU A 240 21.52 -16.00 -18.45
N SER A 241 22.16 -17.01 -17.84
CA SER A 241 21.48 -18.09 -17.14
C SER A 241 22.22 -18.33 -15.84
N THR A 242 21.53 -18.09 -14.68
CA THR A 242 22.18 -18.07 -13.39
C THR A 242 21.18 -18.36 -12.25
N ALA A 243 21.70 -18.52 -11.04
CA ALA A 243 20.91 -18.46 -9.82
C ALA A 243 20.73 -17.01 -9.37
N CYS A 244 19.63 -16.73 -8.66
CA CYS A 244 19.37 -15.45 -8.02
C CYS A 244 18.85 -15.68 -6.59
N GLY A 245 19.37 -14.94 -5.63
CA GLY A 245 19.01 -15.08 -4.20
C GLY A 245 17.63 -14.55 -3.82
N GLY A 246 16.95 -13.84 -4.75
CA GLY A 246 15.60 -13.31 -4.55
C GLY A 246 15.22 -12.28 -5.61
N LEU A 247 13.93 -12.04 -5.76
CA LEU A 247 13.39 -11.14 -6.81
C LEU A 247 13.89 -9.69 -6.69
N HIS A 248 14.18 -9.22 -5.49
CA HIS A 248 14.74 -7.88 -5.24
C HIS A 248 16.18 -7.70 -5.76
N MET A 249 16.88 -8.80 -6.07
CA MET A 249 18.28 -8.79 -6.57
C MET A 249 18.39 -8.83 -8.09
N LEU A 250 17.29 -9.04 -8.84
CA LEU A 250 17.31 -9.26 -10.29
C LEU A 250 18.04 -8.14 -11.04
N THR A 251 17.77 -6.89 -10.71
CA THR A 251 18.42 -5.72 -11.34
C THR A 251 19.94 -5.72 -11.15
N ASP A 252 20.39 -6.01 -9.94
CA ASP A 252 21.81 -5.98 -9.59
C ASP A 252 22.57 -7.14 -10.23
N VAL A 253 21.95 -8.33 -10.30
CA VAL A 253 22.53 -9.47 -11.02
C VAL A 253 22.75 -9.12 -12.50
N VAL A 254 21.74 -8.55 -13.15
CA VAL A 254 21.86 -8.13 -14.57
C VAL A 254 22.92 -7.04 -14.71
N ARG A 255 22.88 -6.00 -13.87
CA ARG A 255 23.83 -4.87 -13.94
C ARG A 255 25.29 -5.33 -13.78
N ARG A 256 25.55 -6.26 -12.87
CA ARG A 256 26.90 -6.86 -12.66
C ARG A 256 27.35 -7.77 -13.80
N SER A 257 26.42 -8.30 -14.61
CA SER A 257 26.71 -9.17 -15.74
C SER A 257 26.93 -8.43 -17.06
N LEU A 258 26.66 -7.12 -17.11
CA LEU A 258 26.88 -6.31 -18.30
C LEU A 258 28.39 -6.01 -18.46
N ARG A 259 28.90 -6.23 -19.69
CA ARG A 259 30.29 -5.93 -20.09
C ARG A 259 30.32 -5.08 -21.34
N ASP A 260 31.27 -4.16 -21.42
CA ASP A 260 31.58 -3.43 -22.66
C ASP A 260 32.42 -4.31 -23.60
N GLY A 261 32.35 -4.01 -24.87
CA GLY A 261 33.19 -4.65 -25.91
C GLY A 261 32.47 -5.51 -26.92
N PHE A 262 31.17 -5.71 -26.76
CA PHE A 262 30.36 -6.33 -27.79
C PHE A 262 30.18 -5.38 -28.99
N THR A 263 30.11 -5.92 -30.21
CA THR A 263 29.94 -5.13 -31.44
C THR A 263 28.63 -5.46 -32.11
N HIS A 264 27.85 -4.44 -32.44
CA HIS A 264 26.63 -4.59 -33.24
C HIS A 264 26.98 -4.53 -34.73
N PRO A 265 26.51 -5.48 -35.58
CA PRO A 265 26.77 -5.45 -36.99
C PRO A 265 26.19 -4.19 -37.65
N ALA A 266 26.94 -3.58 -38.57
CA ALA A 266 26.47 -2.44 -39.34
C ALA A 266 25.34 -2.84 -40.29
N ALA A 267 24.41 -1.95 -40.61
CA ALA A 267 23.42 -2.17 -41.66
C ALA A 267 24.12 -2.47 -42.99
N ALA A 268 23.65 -3.47 -43.74
CA ALA A 268 24.17 -3.82 -45.03
C ALA A 268 24.02 -2.65 -46.03
N GLY A 269 25.15 -2.09 -46.49
CA GLY A 269 25.19 -0.98 -47.45
C GLY A 269 26.30 0.04 -47.27
N GLY A 270 27.07 -0.06 -46.16
CA GLY A 270 28.27 0.77 -45.98
C GLY A 270 29.55 0.07 -46.44
N PRO A 271 30.62 0.84 -46.82
CA PRO A 271 31.88 0.25 -47.18
C PRO A 271 32.43 -0.65 -46.06
N SER A 272 32.88 -1.83 -46.46
CA SER A 272 33.45 -2.85 -45.56
C SER A 272 34.54 -2.21 -44.66
N GLY A 273 34.25 -2.02 -43.38
CA GLY A 273 35.21 -1.54 -42.41
C GLY A 273 34.76 -0.35 -41.54
N ALA A 274 33.71 0.39 -41.92
CA ALA A 274 33.27 1.57 -41.19
C ALA A 274 32.10 1.27 -40.23
N ASN A 275 32.32 1.52 -38.93
CA ASN A 275 31.34 1.73 -37.85
C ASN A 275 30.58 0.50 -37.30
N LYS A 276 31.29 -0.54 -36.86
CA LYS A 276 30.74 -1.43 -35.84
C LYS A 276 30.49 -0.63 -34.55
N LYS A 277 29.23 -0.44 -34.18
CA LYS A 277 28.93 0.23 -32.90
C LYS A 277 29.17 -0.70 -31.72
N ARG A 278 29.93 -0.26 -30.76
CA ARG A 278 30.10 -1.01 -29.48
C ARG A 278 28.84 -0.88 -28.62
N TYR A 279 28.56 -1.93 -27.85
CA TYR A 279 27.45 -1.94 -26.91
C TYR A 279 27.79 -2.77 -25.67
N PHE A 280 27.03 -2.55 -24.60
CA PHE A 280 27.09 -3.34 -23.36
C PHE A 280 26.20 -4.57 -23.53
N GLY A 281 26.80 -5.76 -23.51
CA GLY A 281 26.13 -7.04 -23.60
C GLY A 281 26.22 -7.83 -22.30
N LEU A 282 25.27 -8.74 -22.09
CA LEU A 282 25.38 -9.73 -21.03
C LEU A 282 26.54 -10.67 -21.34
N ASP A 283 27.46 -10.78 -20.40
CA ASP A 283 28.52 -11.77 -20.49
C ASP A 283 27.97 -13.12 -20.02
N THR A 284 27.86 -14.05 -20.95
CA THR A 284 27.46 -15.40 -20.64
C THR A 284 28.51 -15.98 -19.69
N TYR A 285 28.18 -16.25 -18.46
CA TYR A 285 29.07 -16.85 -17.48
C TYR A 285 29.60 -18.17 -18.08
N ARG A 286 30.85 -18.18 -18.48
CA ARG A 286 31.60 -19.41 -18.76
C ARG A 286 32.27 -19.84 -17.47
N PRO A 287 31.78 -20.90 -16.83
CA PRO A 287 32.50 -21.42 -15.67
C PRO A 287 33.95 -21.76 -16.05
N PRO A 288 34.92 -21.55 -15.15
CA PRO A 288 36.31 -21.92 -15.38
C PRO A 288 36.42 -23.40 -15.79
N PRO A 289 37.38 -23.78 -16.64
CA PRO A 289 37.58 -25.16 -17.05
C PRO A 289 37.95 -26.02 -15.82
N GLY A 290 37.14 -26.98 -15.49
CA GLY A 290 37.29 -27.92 -14.41
C GLY A 290 36.10 -28.87 -14.31
N PRO A 291 36.15 -29.95 -13.51
CA PRO A 291 34.97 -30.80 -13.32
C PRO A 291 33.84 -30.00 -12.77
N GLN A 292 32.79 -29.80 -13.61
CA GLN A 292 31.58 -29.06 -13.29
C GLN A 292 30.76 -29.83 -12.25
N PRO A 293 30.28 -29.19 -11.17
CA PRO A 293 29.15 -29.75 -10.43
C PRO A 293 27.98 -29.88 -11.43
N ALA A 294 27.12 -30.89 -11.23
CA ALA A 294 25.92 -31.11 -12.04
C ALA A 294 25.22 -29.79 -12.36
N PRO A 295 24.65 -29.57 -13.57
CA PRO A 295 24.07 -28.31 -13.94
C PRO A 295 23.10 -27.90 -12.86
N THR A 296 23.46 -26.88 -12.09
CA THR A 296 22.54 -26.21 -11.15
C THR A 296 21.47 -25.62 -12.02
N HIS A 297 20.26 -26.15 -11.91
CA HIS A 297 19.11 -25.69 -12.68
C HIS A 297 19.02 -24.16 -12.52
N SER A 298 18.96 -23.47 -13.63
CA SER A 298 18.86 -22.00 -13.63
C SER A 298 17.53 -21.60 -13.03
N ARG A 299 17.57 -20.60 -12.17
CA ARG A 299 16.37 -19.97 -11.60
C ARG A 299 16.12 -18.60 -12.17
N PHE A 300 17.04 -18.07 -12.94
CA PHE A 300 16.97 -16.75 -13.56
C PHE A 300 17.63 -16.79 -14.94
N VAL A 301 16.83 -16.54 -15.97
CA VAL A 301 17.25 -16.50 -17.38
C VAL A 301 16.91 -15.14 -17.93
N VAL A 302 17.87 -14.50 -18.63
CA VAL A 302 17.70 -13.20 -19.26
C VAL A 302 18.08 -13.32 -20.74
N HIS A 303 17.22 -12.82 -21.63
CA HIS A 303 17.44 -12.66 -23.07
C HIS A 303 17.62 -11.19 -23.41
N GLN A 304 18.81 -10.80 -23.82
CA GLN A 304 19.08 -9.45 -24.31
C GLN A 304 19.02 -9.42 -25.84
N VAL A 305 18.26 -8.46 -26.34
CA VAL A 305 18.20 -8.08 -27.76
C VAL A 305 18.65 -6.63 -27.89
N THR A 306 19.70 -6.38 -28.66
CA THR A 306 20.20 -5.04 -28.95
C THR A 306 19.91 -4.73 -30.42
N PHE A 307 19.19 -3.62 -30.64
CA PHE A 307 18.71 -3.28 -31.97
C PHE A 307 18.78 -1.76 -32.22
N GLN A 308 18.87 -1.39 -33.49
CA GLN A 308 18.74 0.01 -33.90
C GLN A 308 17.26 0.40 -34.02
N LEU A 309 16.90 1.59 -33.57
CA LEU A 309 15.51 2.11 -33.62
C LEU A 309 15.06 2.35 -35.08
N PRO A 310 13.76 2.17 -35.40
CA PRO A 310 12.70 1.56 -34.55
C PRO A 310 12.67 0.03 -34.66
N PHE A 311 12.10 -0.65 -33.63
CA PHE A 311 11.85 -2.10 -33.70
C PHE A 311 10.76 -2.49 -32.68
N HIS A 312 10.24 -3.73 -32.80
CA HIS A 312 9.44 -4.35 -31.76
C HIS A 312 9.86 -5.80 -31.52
N ALA A 313 9.62 -6.28 -30.33
CA ALA A 313 9.84 -7.66 -29.93
C ALA A 313 8.61 -8.21 -29.23
N GLU A 314 8.36 -9.50 -29.39
CA GLU A 314 7.24 -10.21 -28.77
C GLU A 314 7.75 -11.26 -27.78
N VAL A 315 6.95 -11.55 -26.76
CA VAL A 315 7.18 -12.62 -25.78
C VAL A 315 5.88 -13.36 -25.61
N LEU A 316 5.92 -14.68 -25.72
CA LEU A 316 4.77 -15.57 -25.57
C LEU A 316 5.00 -16.50 -24.39
N PHE A 317 4.04 -16.61 -23.52
CA PHE A 317 3.97 -17.64 -22.50
C PHE A 317 2.91 -18.66 -22.89
N GLU A 318 3.28 -19.93 -22.89
CA GLU A 318 2.42 -21.06 -23.21
C GLU A 318 2.44 -22.05 -22.04
N SER A 319 1.25 -22.26 -21.41
CA SER A 319 1.10 -23.26 -20.35
C SER A 319 0.91 -24.66 -20.94
N ASP A 320 1.63 -25.66 -20.46
CA ASP A 320 1.46 -27.04 -20.92
C ASP A 320 0.08 -27.62 -20.55
N SER A 321 -0.66 -27.00 -19.60
CA SER A 321 -2.03 -27.38 -19.28
C SER A 321 -3.06 -27.00 -20.35
N VAL A 322 -2.70 -26.14 -21.33
CA VAL A 322 -3.56 -25.79 -22.47
C VAL A 322 -3.34 -26.80 -23.60
N VAL A 323 -4.17 -27.83 -23.65
CA VAL A 323 -4.01 -28.95 -24.59
C VAL A 323 -4.32 -28.54 -26.03
N GLN A 324 -5.33 -27.68 -26.27
CA GLN A 324 -5.71 -27.21 -27.61
C GLN A 324 -5.53 -25.71 -27.72
N ARG A 325 -4.57 -25.28 -28.54
CA ARG A 325 -4.34 -23.86 -28.85
C ARG A 325 -4.80 -23.56 -30.30
N PRO A 326 -5.49 -22.44 -30.52
CA PRO A 326 -5.86 -22.01 -31.88
C PRO A 326 -4.66 -21.49 -32.68
N GLY A 327 -3.43 -21.67 -32.19
CA GLY A 327 -2.16 -21.18 -32.73
C GLY A 327 -1.45 -20.21 -31.79
N PRO A 328 -0.17 -19.87 -32.13
CA PRO A 328 0.61 -18.94 -31.33
C PRO A 328 -0.02 -17.54 -31.30
N LEU A 329 -0.05 -16.92 -30.13
CA LEU A 329 -0.57 -15.56 -29.94
C LEU A 329 0.54 -14.54 -30.29
N ALA A 330 0.89 -14.43 -31.56
CA ALA A 330 1.99 -13.63 -32.08
C ALA A 330 1.61 -12.92 -33.40
N GLY A 331 2.37 -11.91 -33.80
CA GLY A 331 2.22 -11.19 -35.07
C GLY A 331 0.82 -10.62 -35.27
N GLU A 332 0.18 -10.95 -36.40
CA GLU A 332 -1.18 -10.50 -36.70
C GLU A 332 -2.24 -11.03 -35.71
N ALA A 333 -2.08 -12.28 -35.24
CA ALA A 333 -3.01 -12.83 -34.25
C ALA A 333 -2.98 -12.01 -32.95
N LEU A 334 -1.80 -11.64 -32.48
CA LEU A 334 -1.64 -10.74 -31.30
C LEU A 334 -2.23 -9.35 -31.60
N SER A 335 -1.98 -8.78 -32.78
CA SER A 335 -2.52 -7.47 -33.18
C SER A 335 -4.05 -7.44 -33.15
N ARG A 336 -4.71 -8.48 -33.70
CA ARG A 336 -6.19 -8.59 -33.67
C ARG A 336 -6.75 -8.70 -32.22
N GLU A 337 -6.08 -9.47 -31.37
CA GLU A 337 -6.52 -9.61 -29.98
C GLU A 337 -6.32 -8.31 -29.18
N LEU A 338 -5.20 -7.63 -29.36
CA LEU A 338 -4.95 -6.32 -28.76
C LEU A 338 -6.01 -5.30 -29.17
N GLU A 339 -6.36 -5.24 -30.46
CA GLU A 339 -7.39 -4.31 -30.94
C GLU A 339 -8.79 -4.67 -30.44
N ARG A 340 -9.13 -5.96 -30.42
CA ARG A 340 -10.40 -6.44 -29.84
C ARG A 340 -10.57 -6.02 -28.37
N HIS A 341 -9.51 -6.19 -27.56
CA HIS A 341 -9.54 -5.80 -26.15
C HIS A 341 -9.54 -4.29 -25.97
N ARG A 342 -8.83 -3.54 -26.84
CA ARG A 342 -8.85 -2.08 -26.86
C ARG A 342 -10.28 -1.56 -27.06
N ALA A 343 -10.94 -2.02 -28.13
CA ALA A 343 -12.31 -1.63 -28.43
C ALA A 343 -13.30 -2.01 -27.30
N ALA A 344 -13.13 -3.21 -26.72
CA ALA A 344 -13.95 -3.67 -25.61
C ALA A 344 -13.78 -2.80 -24.34
N MET A 345 -12.53 -2.45 -24.00
CA MET A 345 -12.24 -1.56 -22.87
C MET A 345 -12.79 -0.15 -23.10
N GLU A 346 -12.60 0.41 -24.28
CA GLU A 346 -13.12 1.74 -24.61
C GLU A 346 -14.65 1.79 -24.52
N GLY A 347 -15.32 0.78 -25.10
CA GLY A 347 -16.77 0.67 -25.01
C GLY A 347 -17.26 0.47 -23.56
N ARG A 348 -16.55 -0.33 -22.74
CA ARG A 348 -16.86 -0.48 -21.32
C ARG A 348 -16.67 0.84 -20.55
N PHE A 349 -15.56 1.55 -20.78
CA PHE A 349 -15.27 2.83 -20.15
C PHE A 349 -16.37 3.85 -20.42
N GLN A 350 -16.79 3.97 -21.68
CA GLN A 350 -17.83 4.89 -22.06
C GLN A 350 -19.19 4.56 -21.43
N ARG A 351 -19.59 3.28 -21.44
CA ARG A 351 -20.83 2.85 -20.75
C ARG A 351 -20.79 3.10 -19.24
N THR A 352 -19.60 2.97 -18.61
CA THR A 352 -19.47 3.11 -17.16
C THR A 352 -19.48 4.57 -16.72
N PHE A 353 -18.75 5.44 -17.41
CA PHE A 353 -18.51 6.82 -16.95
C PHE A 353 -19.20 7.88 -17.78
N GLN A 354 -19.57 7.59 -19.05
CA GLN A 354 -20.36 8.46 -19.96
C GLN A 354 -19.75 9.86 -20.12
N LEU A 355 -18.41 9.98 -20.19
CA LEU A 355 -17.75 11.28 -20.15
C LEU A 355 -17.97 12.09 -21.44
N GLU A 356 -18.03 11.43 -22.62
CA GLU A 356 -18.32 12.10 -23.88
C GLU A 356 -19.74 12.68 -23.89
N GLU A 357 -20.73 11.94 -23.37
CA GLU A 357 -22.12 12.42 -23.22
C GLU A 357 -22.22 13.61 -22.23
N LYS A 358 -21.29 13.66 -21.28
CA LYS A 358 -21.15 14.78 -20.31
C LYS A 358 -20.38 15.98 -20.86
N GLY A 359 -19.96 15.94 -22.15
CA GLY A 359 -19.32 17.05 -22.83
C GLY A 359 -17.81 17.21 -22.60
N PHE A 360 -17.13 16.18 -22.10
CA PHE A 360 -15.67 16.23 -21.98
C PHE A 360 -14.98 16.04 -23.34
N ALA A 361 -13.91 16.82 -23.56
CA ALA A 361 -13.09 16.72 -24.76
C ALA A 361 -12.33 15.37 -24.84
N PRO A 362 -11.96 14.87 -26.04
CA PRO A 362 -11.27 13.61 -26.20
C PRO A 362 -9.99 13.47 -25.36
N GLU A 363 -9.22 14.54 -25.19
CA GLU A 363 -8.01 14.58 -24.39
C GLU A 363 -8.31 14.42 -22.88
N GLN A 364 -9.42 14.96 -22.41
CA GLN A 364 -9.90 14.81 -21.03
C GLN A 364 -10.43 13.40 -20.80
N VAL A 365 -11.09 12.80 -21.78
CA VAL A 365 -11.50 11.38 -21.74
C VAL A 365 -10.29 10.47 -21.71
N ALA A 366 -9.25 10.74 -22.52
CA ALA A 366 -7.98 10.00 -22.51
C ALA A 366 -7.26 10.12 -21.15
N PHE A 367 -7.27 11.30 -20.54
CA PHE A 367 -6.76 11.52 -19.17
C PHE A 367 -7.50 10.65 -18.15
N ALA A 368 -8.82 10.60 -18.19
CA ALA A 368 -9.63 9.80 -17.29
C ALA A 368 -9.38 8.29 -17.49
N LYS A 369 -9.25 7.82 -18.75
CA LYS A 369 -8.88 6.44 -19.06
C LYS A 369 -7.51 6.09 -18.49
N ALA A 370 -6.52 6.97 -18.64
CA ALA A 370 -5.19 6.78 -18.09
C ALA A 370 -5.20 6.76 -16.55
N ALA A 371 -5.97 7.63 -15.89
CA ALA A 371 -6.11 7.66 -14.44
C ALA A 371 -6.69 6.34 -13.89
N LEU A 372 -7.78 5.84 -14.48
CA LEU A 372 -8.34 4.52 -14.17
C LEU A 372 -7.32 3.40 -14.42
N SER A 373 -6.70 3.42 -15.60
CA SER A 373 -5.76 2.37 -16.04
C SER A 373 -4.54 2.27 -15.14
N ASN A 374 -4.02 3.40 -14.65
CA ASN A 374 -2.92 3.41 -13.69
C ASN A 374 -3.34 2.88 -12.31
N MET A 375 -4.58 3.08 -11.89
CA MET A 375 -5.11 2.48 -10.66
C MET A 375 -5.19 0.96 -10.78
N VAL A 376 -5.93 0.43 -11.76
CA VAL A 376 -6.13 -1.02 -11.90
C VAL A 376 -4.87 -1.74 -12.41
N GLY A 377 -4.03 -1.07 -13.21
CA GLY A 377 -2.72 -1.58 -13.62
C GLY A 377 -1.65 -1.44 -12.52
N GLY A 378 -1.93 -0.70 -11.46
CA GLY A 378 -1.14 -0.60 -10.23
C GLY A 378 -1.51 -1.62 -9.16
N MET A 379 -2.43 -2.55 -9.44
CA MET A 379 -2.73 -3.63 -8.50
C MET A 379 -1.56 -4.63 -8.43
N GLY A 380 -1.20 -5.01 -7.20
CA GLY A 380 -0.15 -5.99 -6.94
C GLY A 380 -0.65 -7.21 -6.20
N TYR A 381 0.10 -8.30 -6.31
CA TYR A 381 -0.07 -9.47 -5.44
C TYR A 381 1.20 -9.70 -4.65
N PHE A 382 1.08 -9.62 -3.34
CA PHE A 382 2.16 -9.70 -2.37
C PHE A 382 1.98 -10.94 -1.49
N TYR A 383 3.07 -11.55 -1.06
CA TYR A 383 3.04 -12.67 -0.14
C TYR A 383 4.24 -12.64 0.79
N GLY A 384 4.03 -12.86 2.07
CA GLY A 384 5.10 -12.93 3.05
C GLY A 384 4.64 -12.61 4.46
N HIS A 385 5.61 -12.33 5.31
CA HIS A 385 5.44 -12.02 6.73
C HIS A 385 5.45 -10.51 6.95
N SER A 386 4.48 -9.99 7.70
CA SER A 386 4.61 -8.69 8.35
C SER A 386 5.44 -8.83 9.63
N VAL A 387 6.16 -7.77 10.01
CA VAL A 387 6.83 -7.66 11.30
C VAL A 387 5.93 -6.88 12.24
N VAL A 388 5.48 -7.52 13.32
CA VAL A 388 4.47 -6.96 14.22
C VAL A 388 4.96 -6.92 15.66
N GLN A 389 4.39 -6.03 16.46
CA GLN A 389 4.69 -5.93 17.89
C GLN A 389 3.45 -5.48 18.66
N SER A 390 3.24 -6.05 19.85
CA SER A 390 2.27 -5.58 20.84
C SER A 390 2.98 -5.06 22.09
N LEU A 391 2.25 -4.43 22.98
CA LEU A 391 2.75 -4.02 24.31
C LEU A 391 3.24 -5.21 25.18
N TYR A 392 2.88 -6.43 24.79
CA TYR A 392 3.23 -7.66 25.52
C TYR A 392 4.44 -8.39 24.94
N ASN A 393 4.92 -7.99 23.77
CA ASN A 393 6.10 -8.55 23.11
C ASN A 393 7.29 -7.61 23.34
N PRO A 394 8.39 -8.06 23.98
CA PRO A 394 9.58 -7.23 24.18
C PRO A 394 10.28 -6.89 22.86
N GLU A 395 10.26 -7.83 21.91
CA GLU A 395 10.84 -7.68 20.56
C GLU A 395 9.78 -7.86 19.48
N PRO A 396 9.98 -7.26 18.30
CA PRO A 396 9.14 -7.53 17.14
C PRO A 396 9.13 -9.01 16.74
N VAL A 397 7.98 -9.51 16.30
CA VAL A 397 7.78 -10.91 15.90
C VAL A 397 7.19 -10.98 14.49
N LEU A 398 7.38 -12.12 13.82
CA LEU A 398 6.83 -12.34 12.49
C LEU A 398 5.37 -12.79 12.58
N TYR A 399 4.48 -12.08 11.86
CA TYR A 399 3.12 -12.55 11.60
C TYR A 399 3.16 -13.74 10.62
N PRO A 400 2.24 -14.70 10.69
CA PRO A 400 2.15 -15.78 9.70
C PRO A 400 2.13 -15.23 8.26
N PRO A 401 2.75 -15.93 7.29
CA PRO A 401 2.78 -15.46 5.91
C PRO A 401 1.36 -15.43 5.35
N ALA A 402 1.03 -14.35 4.69
CA ALA A 402 -0.30 -14.15 4.13
C ALA A 402 -0.22 -13.50 2.74
N PRO A 403 -1.20 -13.77 1.85
CA PRO A 403 -1.33 -13.13 0.56
C PRO A 403 -2.08 -11.80 0.69
N LEU A 404 -1.72 -10.83 -0.15
CA LEU A 404 -2.47 -9.60 -0.32
C LEU A 404 -2.57 -9.23 -1.81
N TYR A 405 -3.79 -9.10 -2.30
CA TYR A 405 -4.12 -8.50 -3.59
C TYR A 405 -4.70 -7.11 -3.35
N THR A 406 -4.01 -6.06 -3.80
CA THR A 406 -4.34 -4.67 -3.47
C THR A 406 -3.80 -3.70 -4.52
N ALA A 407 -4.41 -2.55 -4.67
CA ALA A 407 -3.80 -1.45 -5.39
C ALA A 407 -2.65 -0.82 -4.56
N VAL A 408 -1.74 -0.12 -5.23
CA VAL A 408 -0.66 0.62 -4.56
C VAL A 408 -0.81 2.12 -4.81
N PRO A 409 -0.53 2.97 -3.82
CA PRO A 409 -0.62 4.43 -3.98
C PRO A 409 0.34 4.98 -5.03
N SER A 410 1.55 4.43 -5.11
CA SER A 410 2.57 4.83 -6.07
C SER A 410 3.49 3.66 -6.44
N ARG A 411 3.69 3.45 -7.74
CA ARG A 411 4.57 2.39 -8.24
C ARG A 411 6.05 2.64 -7.96
N SER A 412 6.45 3.91 -7.83
CA SER A 412 7.85 4.31 -7.62
C SER A 412 8.20 4.50 -6.14
N PHE A 413 7.25 4.89 -5.30
CA PHE A 413 7.53 5.31 -3.93
C PHE A 413 6.87 4.43 -2.87
N PHE A 414 5.60 4.06 -3.09
CA PHE A 414 4.81 3.22 -2.17
C PHE A 414 4.27 1.96 -2.86
N PRO A 415 5.14 1.07 -3.42
CA PRO A 415 4.68 -0.10 -4.17
C PRO A 415 4.24 -1.24 -3.24
N ARG A 416 3.33 -0.97 -2.31
CA ARG A 416 2.81 -1.90 -1.30
C ARG A 416 1.42 -1.47 -0.81
N GLY A 417 0.74 -2.32 -0.06
CA GLY A 417 -0.60 -2.04 0.44
C GLY A 417 -0.63 -1.09 1.63
N PHE A 418 -1.58 -0.15 1.61
CA PHE A 418 -1.91 0.76 2.71
C PHE A 418 -3.42 0.70 3.00
N LEU A 419 -3.79 0.48 4.25
CA LEU A 419 -5.16 0.14 4.63
C LEU A 419 -6.17 1.25 4.31
N TRP A 420 -5.89 2.49 4.68
CA TRP A 420 -6.85 3.56 4.44
C TRP A 420 -6.87 4.04 2.99
N ASP A 421 -5.74 3.95 2.28
CA ASP A 421 -5.65 4.24 0.85
C ASP A 421 -6.55 3.30 0.06
N GLU A 422 -6.54 2.00 0.42
CA GLU A 422 -7.30 0.99 -0.31
C GLU A 422 -8.80 1.25 -0.29
N GLY A 423 -9.34 1.80 0.81
CA GLY A 423 -10.75 2.20 0.83
C GLY A 423 -11.09 3.24 -0.25
N PHE A 424 -10.20 4.20 -0.51
CA PHE A 424 -10.35 5.16 -1.60
C PHE A 424 -10.12 4.55 -2.98
N HIS A 425 -9.13 3.68 -3.12
CA HIS A 425 -8.90 2.94 -4.37
C HIS A 425 -10.13 2.15 -4.78
N LEU A 426 -10.72 1.45 -3.82
CA LEU A 426 -11.91 0.62 -4.05
C LEU A 426 -13.14 1.43 -4.46
N MET A 427 -13.23 2.73 -4.16
CA MET A 427 -14.31 3.58 -4.66
C MET A 427 -14.31 3.65 -6.20
N LEU A 428 -13.15 3.78 -6.83
CA LEU A 428 -13.03 3.79 -8.29
C LEU A 428 -13.05 2.37 -8.88
N ILE A 429 -12.34 1.43 -8.26
CA ILE A 429 -12.26 0.04 -8.71
C ILE A 429 -13.65 -0.61 -8.71
N ALA A 430 -14.48 -0.38 -7.69
CA ALA A 430 -15.82 -0.95 -7.61
C ALA A 430 -16.76 -0.44 -8.72
N ARG A 431 -16.58 0.80 -9.18
CA ARG A 431 -17.34 1.32 -10.35
C ARG A 431 -16.88 0.70 -11.66
N TRP A 432 -15.59 0.41 -11.77
CA TRP A 432 -15.06 -0.26 -12.95
C TRP A 432 -15.35 -1.75 -12.93
N ASP A 433 -15.01 -2.43 -11.84
CA ASP A 433 -15.15 -3.88 -11.69
C ASP A 433 -15.42 -4.27 -10.24
N PRO A 434 -16.67 -4.50 -9.84
CA PRO A 434 -17.01 -4.90 -8.47
C PRO A 434 -16.32 -6.18 -8.00
N ALA A 435 -16.06 -7.14 -8.92
CA ALA A 435 -15.42 -8.40 -8.56
C ALA A 435 -13.96 -8.19 -8.09
N LEU A 436 -13.21 -7.28 -8.73
CA LEU A 436 -11.87 -6.90 -8.29
C LEU A 436 -11.92 -6.23 -6.91
N ALA A 437 -12.93 -5.38 -6.67
CA ALA A 437 -13.10 -4.71 -5.39
C ALA A 437 -13.39 -5.70 -4.25
N TRP A 438 -14.30 -6.66 -4.47
CA TRP A 438 -14.59 -7.71 -3.50
C TRP A 438 -13.37 -8.57 -3.18
N GLN A 439 -12.56 -8.90 -4.20
CA GLN A 439 -11.34 -9.69 -4.01
C GLN A 439 -10.31 -8.94 -3.17
N SER A 440 -10.04 -7.66 -3.47
CA SER A 440 -9.11 -6.86 -2.68
C SER A 440 -9.58 -6.70 -1.24
N LEU A 441 -10.85 -6.33 -1.04
CA LEU A 441 -11.46 -6.19 0.29
C LEU A 441 -11.35 -7.47 1.12
N GLY A 442 -11.59 -8.63 0.51
CA GLY A 442 -11.47 -9.92 1.17
C GLY A 442 -10.04 -10.23 1.60
N HIS A 443 -9.04 -9.96 0.75
CA HIS A 443 -7.63 -10.12 1.11
C HIS A 443 -7.22 -9.24 2.30
N TRP A 444 -7.69 -7.99 2.34
CA TRP A 444 -7.42 -7.11 3.48
C TRP A 444 -8.04 -7.62 4.78
N LEU A 445 -9.27 -8.12 4.73
CA LEU A 445 -9.93 -8.70 5.90
C LEU A 445 -9.25 -10.00 6.36
N ASP A 446 -8.67 -10.78 5.45
CA ASP A 446 -7.97 -12.02 5.76
C ASP A 446 -6.61 -11.81 6.47
N LEU A 447 -6.07 -10.58 6.44
CA LEU A 447 -4.86 -10.21 7.21
C LEU A 447 -5.13 -9.92 8.69
N MET A 448 -6.39 -9.91 9.11
CA MET A 448 -6.80 -9.55 10.47
C MET A 448 -6.33 -10.58 11.50
N ASN A 449 -5.81 -10.10 12.63
CA ASN A 449 -5.49 -10.95 13.77
C ASN A 449 -6.72 -11.29 14.62
N ALA A 450 -6.53 -12.16 15.63
CA ALA A 450 -7.59 -12.63 16.51
C ALA A 450 -8.25 -11.54 17.37
N ASP A 451 -7.63 -10.37 17.51
CA ASP A 451 -8.18 -9.21 18.23
C ASP A 451 -8.96 -8.26 17.32
N GLY A 452 -8.90 -8.44 16.00
CA GLY A 452 -9.56 -7.58 15.02
C GLY A 452 -8.67 -6.48 14.44
N TRP A 453 -7.36 -6.50 14.73
CA TRP A 453 -6.42 -5.54 14.18
C TRP A 453 -5.90 -5.97 12.81
N ILE A 454 -5.76 -5.00 11.91
CA ILE A 454 -5.11 -5.15 10.60
C ILE A 454 -3.93 -4.17 10.56
N PRO A 455 -2.70 -4.63 10.28
CA PRO A 455 -1.56 -3.73 10.08
C PRO A 455 -1.85 -2.69 9.00
N ARG A 456 -1.62 -1.42 9.29
CA ARG A 456 -1.96 -0.32 8.37
C ARG A 456 -1.12 -0.31 7.11
N GLU A 457 0.12 -0.81 7.16
CA GLU A 457 1.06 -0.88 6.06
C GLU A 457 1.50 -2.34 5.90
N GLN A 458 1.35 -2.89 4.69
CA GLN A 458 1.58 -4.30 4.41
C GLN A 458 2.91 -4.48 3.68
N ILE A 459 3.96 -4.85 4.44
CA ILE A 459 5.34 -5.01 3.96
C ILE A 459 5.62 -6.50 3.84
N LEU A 460 5.05 -7.11 2.81
CA LEU A 460 5.05 -8.55 2.63
C LEU A 460 6.22 -9.01 1.74
N GLY A 461 7.13 -9.75 2.34
CA GLY A 461 8.26 -10.37 1.65
C GLY A 461 9.47 -9.45 1.43
N PRO A 462 10.62 -10.04 0.98
CA PRO A 462 11.88 -9.31 0.83
C PRO A 462 11.83 -8.18 -0.20
N GLU A 463 11.05 -8.33 -1.28
CA GLU A 463 10.94 -7.34 -2.33
C GLU A 463 10.27 -6.05 -1.83
N ALA A 464 9.14 -6.16 -1.12
CA ALA A 464 8.49 -5.01 -0.49
C ALA A 464 9.39 -4.41 0.60
N ARG A 465 10.01 -5.26 1.42
CA ARG A 465 10.91 -4.85 2.51
C ARG A 465 12.09 -4.00 2.02
N SER A 466 12.66 -4.30 0.84
CA SER A 466 13.80 -3.57 0.27
C SER A 466 13.50 -2.10 -0.08
N LYS A 467 12.24 -1.69 -0.08
CA LYS A 467 11.76 -0.34 -0.42
C LYS A 467 11.23 0.45 0.79
N VAL A 468 11.41 -0.07 2.01
CA VAL A 468 10.83 0.53 3.22
C VAL A 468 11.93 0.91 4.20
N PRO A 469 12.00 2.17 4.68
CA PRO A 469 12.88 2.56 5.76
C PRO A 469 12.62 1.74 7.03
N ASP A 470 13.67 1.42 7.78
CA ASP A 470 13.58 0.52 8.95
C ASP A 470 12.59 0.98 10.01
N GLU A 471 12.42 2.29 10.18
CA GLU A 471 11.51 2.89 11.17
C GLU A 471 10.03 2.57 10.91
N PHE A 472 9.64 2.25 9.67
CA PHE A 472 8.25 1.94 9.29
C PHE A 472 7.94 0.43 9.22
N VAL A 473 8.93 -0.43 9.42
CA VAL A 473 8.76 -1.88 9.21
C VAL A 473 7.91 -2.52 10.28
N VAL A 474 8.14 -2.16 11.54
CA VAL A 474 7.43 -2.75 12.68
C VAL A 474 6.03 -2.17 12.80
N GLN A 475 5.02 -3.00 12.60
CA GLN A 475 3.62 -2.64 12.75
C GLN A 475 3.16 -2.95 14.19
N ARG A 476 2.58 -1.94 14.88
CA ARG A 476 2.15 -2.07 16.28
C ARG A 476 0.64 -2.27 16.36
N ASP A 477 0.20 -3.25 17.16
CA ASP A 477 -1.21 -3.67 17.24
C ASP A 477 -2.15 -2.66 17.93
N GLU A 478 -1.60 -1.62 18.52
CA GLU A 478 -2.36 -0.48 19.05
C GLU A 478 -2.64 0.59 17.98
N ASN A 479 -1.93 0.54 16.85
CA ASN A 479 -1.99 1.53 15.78
C ASN A 479 -3.13 1.19 14.83
N ALA A 480 -4.16 2.03 14.83
CA ALA A 480 -5.24 2.00 13.85
C ALA A 480 -4.84 2.67 12.53
N ASN A 481 -5.77 2.68 11.60
CA ASN A 481 -5.79 3.55 10.41
C ASN A 481 -7.25 3.86 10.11
N PRO A 482 -7.61 4.97 9.42
CA PRO A 482 -9.01 5.26 9.15
C PRO A 482 -9.71 4.09 8.48
N PRO A 483 -10.89 3.66 8.97
CA PRO A 483 -11.57 2.47 8.48
C PRO A 483 -12.31 2.71 7.16
N THR A 484 -11.59 3.19 6.15
CA THR A 484 -12.10 3.58 4.83
C THR A 484 -12.68 2.43 4.03
N LEU A 485 -12.38 1.17 4.39
CA LEU A 485 -13.04 0.01 3.78
C LEU A 485 -14.57 0.05 4.00
N PHE A 486 -15.05 0.65 5.10
CA PHE A 486 -16.49 0.90 5.27
C PHE A 486 -17.05 1.91 4.25
N LEU A 487 -16.23 2.86 3.78
CA LEU A 487 -16.63 3.77 2.72
C LEU A 487 -16.86 3.01 1.40
N ALA A 488 -15.92 2.14 1.05
CA ALA A 488 -16.04 1.26 -0.12
C ALA A 488 -17.24 0.28 0.00
N LEU A 489 -17.43 -0.31 1.18
CA LEU A 489 -18.57 -1.17 1.46
C LEU A 489 -19.90 -0.42 1.30
N SER A 490 -19.99 0.83 1.80
CA SER A 490 -21.19 1.65 1.62
C SER A 490 -21.54 1.85 0.14
N GLN A 491 -20.54 2.05 -0.73
CA GLN A 491 -20.75 2.17 -2.17
C GLN A 491 -21.16 0.83 -2.82
N LEU A 492 -20.51 -0.27 -2.43
CA LEU A 492 -20.84 -1.60 -2.95
C LEU A 492 -22.27 -2.03 -2.57
N LEU A 493 -22.71 -1.73 -1.35
CA LEU A 493 -24.08 -1.97 -0.89
C LEU A 493 -25.13 -1.15 -1.67
N ALA A 494 -24.79 0.06 -2.10
CA ALA A 494 -25.67 0.90 -2.90
C ALA A 494 -25.77 0.46 -4.38
N THR A 495 -24.90 -0.47 -4.82
CA THR A 495 -24.89 -1.00 -6.20
C THR A 495 -25.78 -2.26 -6.26
N PRO A 496 -26.75 -2.34 -7.20
CA PRO A 496 -27.59 -3.52 -7.33
C PRO A 496 -26.76 -4.78 -7.57
N ASP A 497 -26.93 -5.79 -6.72
CA ASP A 497 -26.30 -7.12 -6.85
C ASP A 497 -27.29 -8.10 -7.44
N SER A 498 -27.32 -8.23 -8.76
CA SER A 498 -28.16 -9.19 -9.47
C SER A 498 -27.63 -10.64 -9.40
N SER A 499 -26.38 -10.83 -9.01
CA SER A 499 -25.72 -12.15 -8.94
C SER A 499 -25.86 -12.83 -7.58
N GLY A 500 -26.12 -12.07 -6.52
CA GLY A 500 -26.09 -12.55 -5.13
C GLY A 500 -24.68 -12.82 -4.58
N GLU A 501 -23.63 -12.55 -5.35
CA GLU A 501 -22.24 -12.76 -4.95
C GLU A 501 -21.83 -11.84 -3.81
N GLY A 502 -22.29 -10.59 -3.82
CA GLY A 502 -22.04 -9.61 -2.76
C GLY A 502 -22.62 -10.05 -1.42
N ALA A 503 -23.86 -10.54 -1.40
CA ALA A 503 -24.48 -11.06 -0.17
C ALA A 503 -23.75 -12.31 0.35
N ALA A 504 -23.32 -13.21 -0.55
CA ALA A 504 -22.51 -14.37 -0.18
C ALA A 504 -21.14 -13.98 0.37
N PHE A 505 -20.50 -12.97 -0.23
CA PHE A 505 -19.24 -12.40 0.28
C PHE A 505 -19.45 -11.80 1.67
N LEU A 506 -20.47 -10.98 1.86
CA LEU A 506 -20.75 -10.32 3.14
C LEU A 506 -21.02 -11.32 4.27
N ARG A 507 -21.71 -12.45 4.00
CA ARG A 507 -21.87 -13.52 5.01
C ARG A 507 -20.52 -14.08 5.48
N ARG A 508 -19.56 -14.26 4.58
CA ARG A 508 -18.20 -14.73 4.95
C ARG A 508 -17.40 -13.64 5.67
N ALA A 509 -17.55 -12.39 5.26
CA ALA A 509 -16.81 -11.25 5.81
C ALA A 509 -17.35 -10.76 7.16
N PHE A 510 -18.62 -10.94 7.44
CA PHE A 510 -19.34 -10.37 8.60
C PHE A 510 -18.67 -10.66 9.96
N PRO A 511 -18.19 -11.88 10.27
CA PRO A 511 -17.49 -12.14 11.54
C PRO A 511 -16.24 -11.27 11.72
N ARG A 512 -15.50 -11.03 10.63
CA ARG A 512 -14.29 -10.18 10.65
C ARG A 512 -14.66 -8.71 10.74
N LEU A 513 -15.64 -8.24 9.99
CA LEU A 513 -16.13 -6.86 10.05
C LEU A 513 -16.62 -6.50 11.45
N LYS A 514 -17.36 -7.44 12.09
CA LYS A 514 -17.78 -7.30 13.49
C LYS A 514 -16.58 -7.17 14.44
N THR A 515 -15.60 -8.07 14.32
CA THR A 515 -14.41 -8.06 15.18
C THR A 515 -13.58 -6.80 14.96
N TRP A 516 -13.45 -6.32 13.71
CA TRP A 516 -12.75 -5.07 13.38
C TRP A 516 -13.45 -3.86 13.98
N TYR A 517 -14.78 -3.78 13.84
CA TYR A 517 -15.60 -2.73 14.44
C TYR A 517 -15.46 -2.71 15.99
N ASP A 518 -15.56 -3.89 16.62
CA ASP A 518 -15.40 -4.05 18.06
C ASP A 518 -13.99 -3.66 18.53
N TRP A 519 -12.96 -3.97 17.74
CA TRP A 519 -11.58 -3.55 18.00
C TRP A 519 -11.45 -2.02 18.06
N PHE A 520 -12.05 -1.29 17.13
CA PHE A 520 -12.06 0.18 17.17
C PHE A 520 -12.80 0.70 18.39
N ASN A 521 -13.97 0.17 18.70
CA ASN A 521 -14.79 0.58 19.83
C ASN A 521 -14.13 0.34 21.20
N THR A 522 -13.19 -0.60 21.28
CA THR A 522 -12.50 -0.94 22.53
C THR A 522 -11.12 -0.30 22.60
N THR A 523 -10.28 -0.50 21.57
CA THR A 523 -8.88 -0.06 21.64
C THR A 523 -8.71 1.43 21.35
N GLN A 524 -9.56 2.02 20.52
CA GLN A 524 -9.51 3.43 20.15
C GLN A 524 -10.56 4.27 20.89
N ALA A 525 -11.21 3.74 21.92
CA ALA A 525 -12.14 4.49 22.75
C ALA A 525 -11.45 5.69 23.43
N GLY A 526 -12.14 6.81 23.47
CA GLY A 526 -11.73 8.03 24.19
C GLY A 526 -12.18 8.05 25.65
N PRO A 527 -11.90 9.14 26.37
CA PRO A 527 -12.15 9.24 27.82
C PRO A 527 -13.64 9.39 28.20
N LEU A 528 -14.50 9.75 27.27
CA LEU A 528 -15.94 9.93 27.48
C LEU A 528 -16.74 8.99 26.59
N PRO A 529 -17.98 8.65 26.96
CA PRO A 529 -18.86 7.88 26.06
C PRO A 529 -18.98 8.52 24.66
N HIS A 530 -18.98 7.70 23.63
CA HIS A 530 -19.06 8.13 22.24
C HIS A 530 -17.94 9.07 21.77
N THR A 531 -16.77 9.03 22.42
CA THR A 531 -15.55 9.70 21.98
C THR A 531 -14.49 8.67 21.61
N TYR A 532 -13.58 9.07 20.72
CA TYR A 532 -12.52 8.20 20.21
C TYR A 532 -11.19 8.93 20.22
N ARG A 533 -10.10 8.16 20.22
CA ARG A 533 -8.74 8.67 20.24
C ARG A 533 -7.80 7.79 19.42
N TRP A 534 -7.06 8.39 18.49
CA TRP A 534 -5.96 7.71 17.81
C TRP A 534 -4.85 7.36 18.80
N ARG A 535 -4.43 6.07 18.77
CA ARG A 535 -3.25 5.61 19.50
C ARG A 535 -1.99 5.79 18.64
N GLY A 536 -0.81 5.56 19.18
CA GLY A 536 0.46 5.59 18.45
C GLY A 536 0.93 6.98 18.05
N ARG A 537 0.52 8.03 18.76
CA ARG A 537 1.08 9.37 18.58
C ARG A 537 2.52 9.43 19.08
N ASP A 538 3.38 10.21 18.39
CA ASP A 538 4.75 10.41 18.80
C ASP A 538 4.80 11.09 20.20
N THR A 539 5.61 10.53 21.08
CA THR A 539 5.73 11.00 22.47
C THR A 539 7.08 11.65 22.77
N ASP A 540 8.01 11.74 21.80
CA ASP A 540 9.28 12.43 22.01
C ASP A 540 9.03 13.94 22.23
N PRO A 541 9.31 14.48 23.45
CA PRO A 541 8.95 15.84 23.79
C PRO A 541 9.83 16.88 23.11
N LEU A 542 10.93 16.48 22.48
CA LEU A 542 11.95 17.39 21.90
C LEU A 542 11.98 17.39 20.38
N ARG A 543 11.36 16.41 19.73
CA ARG A 543 11.58 16.15 18.29
C ARG A 543 10.73 17.03 17.39
N PHE A 544 9.41 16.99 17.52
CA PHE A 544 8.48 17.61 16.58
C PHE A 544 7.84 18.88 17.11
N LEU A 545 7.70 19.90 16.26
CA LEU A 545 6.93 21.11 16.56
C LEU A 545 5.51 20.74 17.05
N ASN A 546 4.87 19.80 16.38
CA ASN A 546 3.65 19.15 16.82
C ASN A 546 3.77 17.64 16.60
N PRO A 547 3.54 16.79 17.63
CA PRO A 547 3.69 15.34 17.50
C PRO A 547 2.86 14.77 16.37
N LYS A 548 3.50 13.92 15.53
CA LYS A 548 2.83 13.25 14.41
C LYS A 548 1.75 12.28 14.89
N THR A 549 0.75 12.07 14.04
CA THR A 549 -0.33 11.11 14.28
C THR A 549 -0.53 10.27 13.01
N LEU A 550 0.48 9.46 12.67
CA LEU A 550 0.49 8.63 11.46
C LEU A 550 -0.73 7.72 11.34
N THR A 551 -1.24 7.28 12.49
CA THR A 551 -2.42 6.40 12.58
C THR A 551 -3.71 7.05 12.07
N SER A 552 -3.81 8.38 12.08
CA SER A 552 -4.97 9.10 11.55
C SER A 552 -4.97 9.25 10.02
N GLY A 553 -3.86 8.88 9.34
CA GLY A 553 -3.64 9.14 7.92
C GLY A 553 -3.33 10.61 7.60
N LEU A 554 -3.51 11.53 8.55
CA LEU A 554 -3.20 12.95 8.43
C LEU A 554 -1.92 13.27 9.22
N ASP A 555 -0.81 12.71 8.80
CA ASP A 555 0.44 12.49 9.54
C ASP A 555 0.90 13.66 10.42
N ASP A 556 1.15 14.83 9.84
CA ASP A 556 1.64 16.03 10.51
C ASP A 556 0.56 17.10 10.73
N TYR A 557 -0.72 16.77 10.43
CA TYR A 557 -1.83 17.68 10.72
C TYR A 557 -1.83 18.07 12.21
N PRO A 558 -2.02 19.37 12.55
CA PRO A 558 -1.94 19.81 13.94
C PRO A 558 -3.00 19.20 14.82
N ARG A 559 -2.57 18.40 15.81
CA ARG A 559 -3.39 17.85 16.88
C ARG A 559 -3.00 18.48 18.23
N ALA A 560 -3.51 17.96 19.35
CA ALA A 560 -3.06 18.41 20.66
C ALA A 560 -1.51 18.37 20.78
N SER A 561 -0.91 19.43 21.30
CA SER A 561 0.55 19.57 21.36
C SER A 561 1.23 18.60 22.34
N HIS A 562 0.48 18.04 23.27
CA HIS A 562 0.95 17.07 24.25
C HIS A 562 0.00 15.88 24.24
N PRO A 563 0.39 14.76 23.60
CA PRO A 563 -0.41 13.54 23.58
C PRO A 563 -0.78 13.09 25.00
N SER A 564 -2.05 12.78 25.24
CA SER A 564 -2.53 12.32 26.55
C SER A 564 -3.75 11.41 26.41
N GLU A 565 -4.13 10.76 27.52
CA GLU A 565 -5.33 9.93 27.57
C GLU A 565 -6.64 10.74 27.47
N ASP A 566 -6.59 12.06 27.67
CA ASP A 566 -7.74 12.94 27.63
C ASP A 566 -8.14 13.40 26.23
N GLU A 567 -7.41 12.96 25.17
CA GLU A 567 -7.68 13.38 23.80
C GLU A 567 -9.00 12.84 23.28
N ARG A 568 -9.69 13.68 22.51
CA ARG A 568 -10.89 13.33 21.74
C ARG A 568 -10.71 13.81 20.32
N HIS A 569 -10.69 12.87 19.36
CA HIS A 569 -10.47 13.15 17.95
C HIS A 569 -11.80 13.11 17.19
N VAL A 570 -12.15 14.22 16.54
CA VAL A 570 -13.44 14.38 15.86
C VAL A 570 -13.53 13.55 14.58
N ASP A 571 -12.45 13.41 13.87
CA ASP A 571 -12.37 12.61 12.64
C ASP A 571 -12.66 11.12 12.90
N LEU A 572 -12.03 10.52 13.92
CA LEU A 572 -12.27 9.12 14.26
C LEU A 572 -13.71 8.87 14.71
N ARG A 573 -14.31 9.84 15.46
CA ARG A 573 -15.72 9.78 15.80
C ARG A 573 -16.61 9.71 14.55
N CYS A 574 -16.31 10.52 13.53
CA CYS A 574 -17.07 10.53 12.30
C CYS A 574 -16.85 9.25 11.46
N TRP A 575 -15.65 8.71 11.44
CA TRP A 575 -15.38 7.41 10.84
C TRP A 575 -16.17 6.29 11.50
N MET A 576 -16.29 6.31 12.83
CA MET A 576 -17.09 5.32 13.56
C MET A 576 -18.59 5.49 13.34
N ALA A 577 -19.09 6.71 13.11
CA ALA A 577 -20.47 6.94 12.69
C ALA A 577 -20.76 6.27 11.33
N LEU A 578 -19.88 6.43 10.35
CA LEU A 578 -19.96 5.73 9.06
C LEU A 578 -19.91 4.21 9.25
N ALA A 579 -18.94 3.71 10.02
CA ALA A 579 -18.79 2.28 10.27
C ALA A 579 -20.05 1.68 10.92
N SER A 580 -20.64 2.37 11.91
CA SER A 580 -21.87 1.94 12.59
C SER A 580 -23.04 1.83 11.61
N ARG A 581 -23.21 2.84 10.74
CA ARG A 581 -24.26 2.80 9.68
C ARG A 581 -24.08 1.61 8.76
N VAL A 582 -22.87 1.43 8.22
CA VAL A 582 -22.58 0.35 7.27
C VAL A 582 -22.74 -1.03 7.93
N MET A 583 -22.31 -1.19 9.18
CA MET A 583 -22.51 -2.44 9.93
C MET A 583 -23.99 -2.75 10.16
N ALA A 584 -24.79 -1.73 10.44
CA ALA A 584 -26.26 -1.89 10.58
C ALA A 584 -26.91 -2.29 9.25
N ASP A 585 -26.52 -1.64 8.14
CA ASP A 585 -27.03 -1.95 6.79
C ASP A 585 -26.66 -3.39 6.38
N ILE A 586 -25.43 -3.84 6.67
CA ILE A 586 -24.99 -5.22 6.42
C ILE A 586 -25.76 -6.20 7.29
N SER A 587 -25.96 -5.91 8.59
CA SER A 587 -26.73 -6.76 9.49
C SER A 587 -28.18 -6.95 8.98
N GLU A 588 -28.83 -5.86 8.58
CA GLU A 588 -30.18 -5.91 8.01
C GLU A 588 -30.22 -6.75 6.72
N LEU A 589 -29.27 -6.56 5.81
CA LEU A 589 -29.15 -7.34 4.57
C LEU A 589 -28.98 -8.84 4.83
N LEU A 590 -28.25 -9.19 5.89
CA LEU A 590 -27.95 -10.59 6.23
C LEU A 590 -29.00 -11.24 7.15
N GLY A 591 -29.95 -10.47 7.70
CA GLY A 591 -30.91 -10.92 8.70
C GLY A 591 -30.31 -11.10 10.10
N GLU A 592 -29.20 -10.40 10.39
CA GLU A 592 -28.51 -10.38 11.68
C GLU A 592 -29.03 -9.23 12.57
N ASP A 593 -28.79 -9.28 13.88
CA ASP A 593 -29.15 -8.19 14.80
C ASP A 593 -28.22 -6.98 14.61
N GLY A 594 -28.74 -5.91 14.01
CA GLY A 594 -28.07 -4.62 13.82
C GLY A 594 -28.42 -3.57 14.88
N GLY A 595 -29.19 -3.90 15.93
CA GLY A 595 -29.73 -2.94 16.90
C GLY A 595 -28.65 -2.10 17.58
N LEU A 596 -27.57 -2.73 18.04
CA LEU A 596 -26.43 -2.05 18.66
C LEU A 596 -25.74 -1.05 17.70
N TYR A 597 -25.58 -1.41 16.44
CA TYR A 597 -24.96 -0.51 15.44
C TYR A 597 -25.85 0.69 15.15
N ARG A 598 -27.17 0.50 15.04
CA ARG A 598 -28.14 1.61 14.86
C ARG A 598 -28.21 2.53 16.07
N GLU A 599 -28.11 1.99 17.28
CA GLU A 599 -28.04 2.79 18.51
C GLU A 599 -26.76 3.62 18.55
N THR A 600 -25.62 3.00 18.23
CA THR A 600 -24.33 3.71 18.18
C THR A 600 -24.33 4.77 17.08
N GLU A 601 -24.84 4.47 15.88
CA GLU A 601 -25.00 5.44 14.79
C GLU A 601 -25.81 6.66 15.27
N ARG A 602 -26.99 6.44 15.87
CA ARG A 602 -27.82 7.53 16.39
C ARG A 602 -27.10 8.40 17.43
N ALA A 603 -26.33 7.79 18.34
CA ALA A 603 -25.54 8.52 19.32
C ALA A 603 -24.38 9.30 18.67
N LEU A 604 -23.73 8.73 17.65
CA LEU A 604 -22.62 9.39 16.96
C LEU A 604 -23.08 10.48 15.97
N THR A 605 -24.31 10.40 15.48
CA THR A 605 -24.91 11.42 14.59
C THR A 605 -25.79 12.43 15.35
N ASP A 606 -25.92 12.33 16.68
CA ASP A 606 -26.54 13.36 17.50
C ASP A 606 -25.72 14.66 17.44
N ASN A 607 -26.21 15.63 16.69
CA ASN A 607 -25.50 16.89 16.44
C ASN A 607 -25.38 17.76 17.72
N ALA A 608 -26.32 17.69 18.67
CA ALA A 608 -26.21 18.39 19.93
C ALA A 608 -25.12 17.78 20.82
N LEU A 609 -24.97 16.45 20.83
CA LEU A 609 -23.86 15.76 21.50
C LEU A 609 -22.53 16.08 20.83
N LEU A 610 -22.48 16.05 19.49
CA LEU A 610 -21.30 16.40 18.71
C LEU A 610 -20.82 17.83 19.03
N ASP A 611 -21.73 18.80 19.08
CA ASP A 611 -21.42 20.18 19.47
C ASP A 611 -20.84 20.27 20.88
N ARG A 612 -21.44 19.58 21.88
CA ARG A 612 -20.91 19.55 23.23
C ARG A 612 -19.50 18.99 23.33
N LEU A 613 -19.19 17.99 22.52
CA LEU A 613 -17.90 17.28 22.58
C LEU A 613 -16.80 17.94 21.76
N HIS A 614 -17.14 18.58 20.63
CA HIS A 614 -16.15 18.96 19.62
C HIS A 614 -16.30 20.39 19.06
N TRP A 615 -17.38 21.13 19.37
CA TRP A 615 -17.53 22.50 18.85
C TRP A 615 -16.72 23.51 19.66
N SER A 616 -15.73 24.12 19.03
CA SER A 616 -14.97 25.23 19.60
C SER A 616 -15.61 26.56 19.30
N GLN A 617 -16.20 27.22 20.30
CA GLN A 617 -16.79 28.57 20.13
C GLN A 617 -15.75 29.58 19.65
N ARG A 618 -14.51 29.49 20.14
CA ARG A 618 -13.43 30.39 19.76
C ARG A 618 -13.02 30.23 18.28
N LEU A 619 -12.98 28.98 17.79
CA LEU A 619 -12.62 28.69 16.42
C LEU A 619 -13.81 28.86 15.47
N GLY A 620 -15.01 28.73 15.99
CA GLY A 620 -16.24 28.66 15.20
C GLY A 620 -16.33 27.41 14.32
N ALA A 621 -15.67 26.31 14.72
CA ALA A 621 -15.58 25.07 13.99
C ALA A 621 -15.44 23.86 14.95
N TYR A 622 -15.64 22.66 14.40
CA TYR A 622 -15.31 21.42 15.09
C TYR A 622 -13.80 21.24 15.23
N ALA A 623 -13.37 20.74 16.35
CA ALA A 623 -11.96 20.58 16.70
C ALA A 623 -11.73 19.38 17.62
N ASP A 624 -10.53 18.86 17.58
CA ASP A 624 -10.02 17.94 18.59
C ASP A 624 -9.91 18.63 19.95
N TYR A 625 -10.01 17.86 21.01
CA TYR A 625 -9.82 18.30 22.37
C TYR A 625 -8.69 17.50 23.03
N GLY A 626 -7.83 18.16 23.80
CA GLY A 626 -6.74 17.50 24.49
C GLY A 626 -5.82 18.47 25.24
N ASN A 627 -4.71 17.96 25.74
CA ASN A 627 -3.71 18.73 26.45
C ASN A 627 -2.87 19.55 25.47
N HIS A 628 -3.20 20.82 25.31
CA HIS A 628 -2.72 21.66 24.21
C HIS A 628 -2.21 23.03 24.62
N THR A 629 -1.19 23.49 23.93
CA THR A 629 -0.76 24.90 23.90
C THR A 629 -0.32 25.26 22.47
N GLN A 630 -0.62 26.49 22.04
CA GLN A 630 -0.11 27.05 20.78
C GLN A 630 1.30 27.64 20.93
N ASN A 631 1.80 27.76 22.18
CA ASN A 631 3.07 28.40 22.50
C ASN A 631 4.21 27.37 22.50
N VAL A 632 4.42 26.75 21.34
CA VAL A 632 5.50 25.82 21.05
C VAL A 632 6.31 26.38 19.88
N ALA A 633 7.62 26.26 19.93
CA ALA A 633 8.52 26.67 18.85
C ALA A 633 9.65 25.66 18.66
N LEU A 634 10.27 25.68 17.48
CA LEU A 634 11.54 25.02 17.24
C LEU A 634 12.68 26.06 17.43
N GLU A 635 13.64 25.74 18.29
CA GLU A 635 14.78 26.60 18.60
C GLU A 635 16.10 25.83 18.48
N TRP A 636 17.16 26.52 18.04
CA TRP A 636 18.47 25.90 17.89
C TRP A 636 19.13 25.72 19.28
N GLU A 637 19.29 24.47 19.71
CA GLU A 637 20.11 24.09 20.84
C GLU A 637 21.58 23.96 20.40
N ARG A 638 22.46 24.82 20.97
CA ARG A 638 23.88 24.74 20.75
C ARG A 638 24.54 24.06 21.95
N PRO A 639 25.20 22.90 21.77
CA PRO A 639 25.94 22.29 22.86
C PRO A 639 26.98 23.23 23.42
N ARG A 640 27.04 23.31 24.76
CA ARG A 640 28.09 24.09 25.45
C ARG A 640 29.23 23.15 25.87
N PRO A 641 30.51 23.50 25.62
CA PRO A 641 31.61 22.68 26.08
C PRO A 641 31.66 22.63 27.60
N LEU A 642 31.86 21.44 28.14
CA LEU A 642 32.19 21.29 29.55
C LEU A 642 33.64 21.77 29.78
N PRO A 643 34.00 22.20 31.01
CA PRO A 643 35.40 22.59 31.30
C PRO A 643 36.36 21.47 30.93
N GLY A 644 37.32 21.78 30.02
CA GLY A 644 38.30 20.83 29.50
C GLY A 644 37.87 20.01 28.26
N GLN A 645 36.67 20.19 27.73
CA GLN A 645 36.25 19.54 26.51
C GLN A 645 36.61 20.35 25.28
N ASP A 646 37.17 19.70 24.24
CA ASP A 646 37.47 20.34 22.97
C ASP A 646 36.17 20.84 22.29
N PRO A 647 36.03 22.14 22.02
CA PRO A 647 34.85 22.67 21.32
C PRO A 647 34.59 22.06 19.95
N ARG A 648 35.62 21.48 19.28
CA ARG A 648 35.52 20.81 17.99
C ARG A 648 34.90 19.39 18.08
N ALA A 649 34.88 18.80 19.28
CA ALA A 649 34.30 17.49 19.55
C ALA A 649 32.81 17.58 19.94
N LEU A 650 32.21 18.78 19.94
CA LEU A 650 30.81 18.98 20.24
C LEU A 650 29.95 18.49 19.07
N PRO A 651 28.79 17.87 19.37
CA PRO A 651 27.82 17.55 18.32
C PRO A 651 27.34 18.84 17.65
N PRO A 652 26.90 18.76 16.39
CA PRO A 652 26.39 19.92 15.68
C PRO A 652 25.14 20.48 16.41
N PRO A 653 24.86 21.80 16.24
CA PRO A 653 23.59 22.37 16.70
C PRO A 653 22.41 21.58 16.17
N ARG A 654 21.42 21.36 17.00
CA ARG A 654 20.17 20.67 16.60
C ARG A 654 18.96 21.54 16.88
N LEU A 655 17.93 21.42 16.04
CA LEU A 655 16.67 22.10 16.23
C LEU A 655 15.82 21.28 17.21
N VAL A 656 15.43 21.88 18.34
CA VAL A 656 14.66 21.24 19.40
C VAL A 656 13.35 21.95 19.65
N ARG A 657 12.37 21.19 20.08
CA ARG A 657 11.07 21.70 20.47
C ARG A 657 11.14 22.35 21.85
N VAL A 658 10.67 23.60 21.95
CA VAL A 658 10.59 24.38 23.19
C VAL A 658 9.15 24.75 23.48
N VAL A 659 8.67 24.43 24.69
CA VAL A 659 7.34 24.79 25.17
C VAL A 659 7.42 26.09 25.95
N LYS A 660 6.91 27.20 25.40
CA LYS A 660 6.98 28.56 26.00
C LYS A 660 5.89 28.82 27.06
N LYS A 661 4.76 28.12 26.96
CA LYS A 661 3.70 28.15 27.96
C LYS A 661 3.16 26.73 28.19
N PRO A 662 2.89 26.35 29.44
CA PRO A 662 2.42 25.01 29.76
C PRO A 662 1.09 24.72 29.05
N PRO A 663 0.87 23.46 28.64
CA PRO A 663 -0.37 23.04 28.02
C PRO A 663 -1.51 22.98 29.05
N ARG A 664 -2.74 22.98 28.56
CA ARG A 664 -3.95 22.74 29.32
C ARG A 664 -4.98 21.98 28.48
N LEU A 665 -5.94 21.35 29.11
CA LEU A 665 -7.06 20.73 28.43
C LEU A 665 -7.93 21.80 27.75
N GLN A 666 -7.98 21.75 26.41
CA GLN A 666 -8.71 22.70 25.57
C GLN A 666 -8.90 22.17 24.15
N PHE A 667 -9.75 22.84 23.37
CA PHE A 667 -9.86 22.60 21.95
C PHE A 667 -8.59 23.04 21.21
N VAL A 668 -8.18 22.24 20.22
CA VAL A 668 -7.07 22.56 19.31
C VAL A 668 -7.52 23.62 18.32
N GLY A 669 -6.86 24.77 18.34
CA GLY A 669 -7.29 25.98 17.60
C GLY A 669 -6.80 25.98 16.14
N SER A 670 -6.98 24.90 15.39
CA SER A 670 -6.57 24.78 13.98
C SER A 670 -7.78 24.44 13.11
N LEU A 671 -8.11 25.32 12.16
CA LEU A 671 -9.12 25.07 11.13
C LEU A 671 -8.47 24.33 9.96
N GLY A 672 -9.06 23.25 9.49
CA GLY A 672 -8.59 22.46 8.37
C GLY A 672 -9.42 21.21 8.16
N TYR A 673 -8.87 20.21 7.47
CA TYR A 673 -9.62 18.98 7.13
C TYR A 673 -10.26 18.31 8.34
N VAL A 674 -9.57 18.25 9.49
CA VAL A 674 -10.14 17.65 10.71
C VAL A 674 -11.43 18.35 11.13
N SER A 675 -11.51 19.65 11.00
CA SER A 675 -12.72 20.43 11.32
C SER A 675 -13.91 20.13 10.41
N LEU A 676 -13.63 19.63 9.20
CA LEU A 676 -14.65 19.35 8.18
C LEU A 676 -15.22 17.93 8.29
N PHE A 677 -14.66 17.01 9.06
CA PHE A 677 -15.10 15.59 9.09
C PHE A 677 -16.59 15.38 9.35
N PRO A 678 -17.26 16.13 10.24
CA PRO A 678 -18.71 16.01 10.41
C PRO A 678 -19.52 16.32 9.14
N PHE A 679 -19.02 17.23 8.30
CA PHE A 679 -19.55 17.51 6.98
C PHE A 679 -19.12 16.46 5.93
N LEU A 680 -17.83 16.12 5.87
CA LEU A 680 -17.26 15.20 4.87
C LEU A 680 -17.92 13.82 4.90
N LEU A 681 -18.24 13.32 6.09
CA LEU A 681 -18.90 12.02 6.30
C LEU A 681 -20.42 12.13 6.53
N GLN A 682 -20.98 13.31 6.24
CA GLN A 682 -22.43 13.56 6.27
C GLN A 682 -23.09 13.22 7.63
N VAL A 683 -22.40 13.57 8.72
CA VAL A 683 -22.90 13.38 10.09
C VAL A 683 -23.88 14.49 10.50
N LEU A 684 -23.74 15.69 9.89
CA LEU A 684 -24.58 16.85 10.19
C LEU A 684 -25.95 16.74 9.51
N ALA A 685 -27.00 17.07 10.23
CA ALA A 685 -28.32 17.25 9.66
C ALA A 685 -28.32 18.44 8.66
N PRO A 686 -29.10 18.36 7.57
CA PRO A 686 -29.08 19.38 6.52
C PRO A 686 -29.58 20.77 6.96
N ASP A 687 -30.30 20.85 8.07
CA ASP A 687 -30.81 22.09 8.68
C ASP A 687 -29.98 22.53 9.91
N TRP A 688 -28.94 21.75 10.32
CA TRP A 688 -28.14 22.08 11.49
C TRP A 688 -27.32 23.37 11.26
N PRO A 689 -27.42 24.37 12.19
CA PRO A 689 -26.81 25.68 11.96
C PRO A 689 -25.27 25.65 11.76
N ARG A 690 -24.58 24.63 12.30
CA ARG A 690 -23.13 24.48 12.14
C ARG A 690 -22.73 24.08 10.72
N LEU A 691 -23.63 23.43 9.98
CA LEU A 691 -23.39 23.14 8.55
C LEU A 691 -23.24 24.45 7.75
N GLY A 692 -24.11 25.45 7.93
CA GLY A 692 -23.97 26.74 7.28
C GLY A 692 -22.65 27.42 7.59
N ARG A 693 -22.24 27.40 8.86
CA ARG A 693 -20.96 27.98 9.28
C ARG A 693 -19.76 27.29 8.66
N LEU A 694 -19.77 25.94 8.56
CA LEU A 694 -18.70 25.19 7.89
C LEU A 694 -18.65 25.47 6.39
N LEU A 695 -19.79 25.61 5.72
CA LEU A 695 -19.83 25.95 4.29
C LEU A 695 -19.28 27.36 4.03
N ASP A 696 -19.50 28.32 4.94
CA ASP A 696 -18.89 29.65 4.86
C ASP A 696 -17.36 29.57 4.98
N GLN A 697 -16.86 28.84 5.98
CA GLN A 697 -15.43 28.66 6.18
C GLN A 697 -14.76 27.87 5.04
N LEU A 698 -15.47 26.89 4.48
CA LEU A 698 -14.98 26.09 3.35
C LEU A 698 -14.82 26.98 2.11
N GLY A 699 -15.79 27.87 1.82
CA GLY A 699 -15.76 28.78 0.68
C GLY A 699 -14.92 30.05 0.86
N ASP A 700 -14.25 30.20 2.01
CA ASP A 700 -13.43 31.37 2.33
C ASP A 700 -12.01 31.20 1.78
N ALA A 701 -11.60 32.07 0.85
CA ALA A 701 -10.28 32.06 0.23
C ALA A 701 -9.13 32.38 1.20
N ASP A 702 -9.40 33.14 2.26
CA ASP A 702 -8.45 33.45 3.32
C ASP A 702 -8.29 32.27 4.30
N GLN A 703 -9.15 31.25 4.21
CA GLN A 703 -9.12 30.06 5.05
C GLN A 703 -8.76 28.80 4.24
N LEU A 704 -9.74 28.14 3.64
CA LEU A 704 -9.59 26.80 3.05
C LEU A 704 -9.67 26.79 1.53
N TRP A 705 -10.40 27.73 0.93
CA TRP A 705 -10.65 27.73 -0.51
C TRP A 705 -9.44 28.16 -1.32
N THR A 706 -9.21 27.48 -2.44
CA THR A 706 -8.25 27.90 -3.47
C THR A 706 -8.83 27.65 -4.86
N PRO A 707 -8.31 28.29 -5.92
CA PRO A 707 -8.70 27.98 -7.29
C PRO A 707 -8.24 26.61 -7.79
N TYR A 708 -7.64 25.78 -6.91
CA TYR A 708 -7.09 24.46 -7.24
C TYR A 708 -7.71 23.34 -6.41
N GLY A 709 -8.51 23.67 -5.39
CA GLY A 709 -9.11 22.76 -4.44
C GLY A 709 -9.08 23.32 -3.02
N LEU A 710 -9.44 22.51 -2.04
CA LEU A 710 -9.37 22.86 -0.61
C LEU A 710 -8.00 22.54 -0.05
N ARG A 711 -7.36 23.50 0.62
CA ARG A 711 -6.10 23.24 1.34
C ARG A 711 -6.33 22.47 2.63
N SER A 712 -5.33 21.71 3.06
CA SER A 712 -5.44 20.84 4.23
C SER A 712 -5.52 21.58 5.55
N LEU A 713 -4.92 22.77 5.64
CA LEU A 713 -4.88 23.61 6.84
C LEU A 713 -5.07 25.07 6.45
N ALA A 714 -5.92 25.78 7.17
CA ALA A 714 -6.23 27.17 6.91
C ALA A 714 -5.02 28.11 7.10
N LYS A 715 -4.92 29.16 6.30
CA LYS A 715 -3.87 30.20 6.39
C LYS A 715 -3.82 30.87 7.77
N SER A 716 -4.95 30.97 8.46
CA SER A 716 -5.03 31.51 9.81
C SER A 716 -4.41 30.63 10.90
N SER A 717 -4.09 29.35 10.61
CA SER A 717 -3.45 28.47 11.58
C SER A 717 -1.97 28.85 11.77
N PRO A 718 -1.48 28.96 13.02
CA PRO A 718 -0.07 29.25 13.28
C PRO A 718 0.89 28.19 12.71
N LEU A 719 0.40 26.99 12.40
CA LEU A 719 1.21 25.89 11.84
C LEU A 719 1.05 25.75 10.33
N TYR A 720 0.30 26.66 9.67
CA TYR A 720 0.19 26.66 8.22
C TYR A 720 1.57 26.83 7.58
N MET A 721 1.92 25.89 6.68
CA MET A 721 3.20 25.80 5.99
C MET A 721 4.45 25.78 6.89
N GLN A 722 4.29 25.50 8.20
CA GLN A 722 5.41 25.37 9.12
C GLN A 722 6.03 23.96 9.05
N ARG A 723 7.37 23.91 9.07
CA ARG A 723 8.10 22.65 9.19
C ARG A 723 7.89 22.03 10.57
N ASN A 724 7.83 20.71 10.64
CA ASN A 724 7.67 19.97 11.89
C ASN A 724 8.99 19.61 12.55
N THR A 725 10.07 19.52 11.77
CA THR A 725 11.47 19.43 12.16
C THR A 725 12.33 20.22 11.16
N GLU A 726 13.63 20.18 11.28
CA GLU A 726 14.55 20.77 10.29
C GLU A 726 14.33 20.22 8.87
N HIS A 727 13.99 18.94 8.76
CA HIS A 727 13.91 18.21 7.48
C HIS A 727 12.49 17.89 7.02
N ASP A 728 11.49 17.97 7.92
CA ASP A 728 10.09 17.69 7.58
C ASP A 728 9.43 18.90 6.91
N ALA A 729 9.27 18.85 5.60
CA ALA A 729 8.43 19.81 4.88
C ALA A 729 6.94 19.67 5.30
N PRO A 730 6.13 20.76 5.19
CA PRO A 730 4.67 20.67 5.42
C PRO A 730 4.04 19.62 4.51
N TYR A 731 3.29 18.69 5.09
CA TYR A 731 2.67 17.58 4.37
C TYR A 731 1.14 17.70 4.38
N TRP A 732 0.52 17.67 5.58
CA TRP A 732 -0.92 17.96 5.79
C TRP A 732 -1.16 19.36 6.40
N ARG A 733 -0.28 20.31 6.14
CA ARG A 733 -0.27 21.67 6.71
C ARG A 733 -0.37 22.76 5.66
N GLY A 734 -1.17 22.58 4.64
CA GLY A 734 -1.40 23.55 3.56
C GLY A 734 -1.69 22.87 2.23
N PRO A 735 -0.85 21.94 1.72
CA PRO A 735 -1.09 21.30 0.43
C PRO A 735 -2.49 20.71 0.28
N ILE A 736 -2.94 20.65 -0.98
CA ILE A 736 -4.24 20.12 -1.39
C ILE A 736 -4.12 18.61 -1.59
N TRP A 737 -5.02 17.83 -0.99
CA TRP A 737 -5.07 16.37 -1.07
C TRP A 737 -6.37 15.90 -1.72
N MET A 738 -6.25 15.04 -2.73
CA MET A 738 -7.41 14.68 -3.56
C MET A 738 -8.42 13.78 -2.84
N ASN A 739 -8.00 12.90 -1.93
CA ASN A 739 -8.91 12.06 -1.15
C ASN A 739 -9.88 12.90 -0.30
N MET A 740 -9.39 13.92 0.39
CA MET A 740 -10.21 14.81 1.21
C MET A 740 -11.07 15.74 0.36
N ASN A 741 -10.53 16.21 -0.76
CA ASN A 741 -11.28 17.00 -1.73
C ASN A 741 -12.41 16.18 -2.40
N TYR A 742 -12.16 14.89 -2.68
CA TYR A 742 -13.20 13.96 -3.16
C TYR A 742 -14.34 13.83 -2.13
N LEU A 743 -14.02 13.64 -0.84
CA LEU A 743 -15.04 13.59 0.21
C LEU A 743 -15.82 14.90 0.31
N ALA A 744 -15.15 16.04 0.13
CA ALA A 744 -15.80 17.36 0.15
C ALA A 744 -16.77 17.52 -1.04
N VAL A 745 -16.34 17.18 -2.26
CA VAL A 745 -17.21 17.20 -3.45
C VAL A 745 -18.41 16.27 -3.27
N ARG A 746 -18.17 15.04 -2.77
CA ARG A 746 -19.21 14.05 -2.46
C ARG A 746 -20.23 14.60 -1.44
N ALA A 747 -19.75 15.21 -0.37
CA ALA A 747 -20.61 15.80 0.66
C ALA A 747 -21.41 16.99 0.13
N LEU A 748 -20.76 17.91 -0.59
CA LEU A 748 -21.44 19.05 -1.24
C LEU A 748 -22.52 18.59 -2.20
N HIS A 749 -22.24 17.56 -3.01
CA HIS A 749 -23.23 16.96 -3.91
C HIS A 749 -24.42 16.40 -3.13
N ALA A 750 -24.19 15.68 -2.03
CA ALA A 750 -25.26 15.15 -1.20
C ALA A 750 -26.12 16.28 -0.58
N TYR A 751 -25.50 17.24 0.09
CA TYR A 751 -26.23 18.37 0.70
C TYR A 751 -26.92 19.27 -0.33
N SER A 752 -26.44 19.35 -1.57
CA SER A 752 -27.11 20.07 -2.65
C SER A 752 -28.45 19.44 -3.09
N ARG A 753 -28.70 18.19 -2.71
CA ARG A 753 -29.91 17.42 -3.04
C ARG A 753 -30.87 17.26 -1.87
N LEU A 754 -30.38 17.41 -0.63
CA LEU A 754 -31.19 17.35 0.56
C LEU A 754 -31.97 18.67 0.76
N GLU A 755 -33.22 18.56 1.22
CA GLU A 755 -33.97 19.74 1.61
C GLU A 755 -33.38 20.37 2.87
N GLY A 756 -33.20 21.69 2.84
CA GLY A 756 -32.62 22.45 3.95
C GLY A 756 -32.18 23.85 3.54
N PRO A 757 -31.90 24.72 4.52
CA PRO A 757 -31.58 26.13 4.29
C PRO A 757 -30.25 26.34 3.53
N TYR A 758 -29.37 25.36 3.52
CA TYR A 758 -28.03 25.46 2.94
C TYR A 758 -27.88 24.77 1.58
N ARG A 759 -28.96 24.19 1.05
CA ARG A 759 -29.00 23.46 -0.23
C ARG A 759 -28.39 24.25 -1.39
N GLN A 760 -28.78 25.51 -1.57
CA GLN A 760 -28.28 26.36 -2.68
C GLN A 760 -26.78 26.66 -2.49
N ARG A 761 -26.35 26.99 -1.28
CA ARG A 761 -24.93 27.25 -0.96
C ARG A 761 -24.07 26.02 -1.24
N ALA A 762 -24.54 24.83 -0.84
CA ALA A 762 -23.84 23.57 -1.13
C ALA A 762 -23.73 23.30 -2.64
N ARG A 763 -24.78 23.63 -3.43
CA ARG A 763 -24.78 23.47 -4.89
C ARG A 763 -23.77 24.37 -5.57
N ASP A 764 -23.67 25.64 -5.15
CA ASP A 764 -22.74 26.58 -5.73
C ASP A 764 -21.29 26.20 -5.44
N LEU A 765 -20.96 25.87 -4.19
CA LEU A 765 -19.66 25.37 -3.79
C LEU A 765 -19.31 24.04 -4.48
N TYR A 766 -20.29 23.15 -4.69
CA TYR A 766 -20.10 21.91 -5.43
C TYR A 766 -19.59 22.16 -6.85
N ARG A 767 -20.29 23.05 -7.60
CA ARG A 767 -19.90 23.35 -8.98
C ARG A 767 -18.50 23.93 -9.06
N GLU A 768 -18.23 24.95 -8.25
CA GLU A 768 -16.93 25.63 -8.26
C GLU A 768 -15.78 24.72 -7.82
N LEU A 769 -15.93 23.93 -6.72
CA LEU A 769 -14.89 23.02 -6.25
C LEU A 769 -14.60 21.93 -7.27
N ARG A 770 -15.65 21.36 -7.87
CA ARG A 770 -15.53 20.37 -8.94
C ARG A 770 -14.75 20.92 -10.13
N GLU A 771 -15.08 22.10 -10.61
CA GLU A 771 -14.40 22.77 -11.72
C GLU A 771 -12.93 23.05 -11.41
N ASN A 772 -12.62 23.58 -10.22
CA ASN A 772 -11.26 23.86 -9.77
C ASN A 772 -10.39 22.60 -9.76
N LEU A 773 -10.90 21.50 -9.21
CA LEU A 773 -10.19 20.22 -9.18
C LEU A 773 -9.94 19.65 -10.58
N LEU A 774 -10.97 19.64 -11.43
CA LEU A 774 -10.86 19.14 -12.80
C LEU A 774 -9.84 19.94 -13.60
N ALA A 775 -9.94 21.27 -13.57
CA ALA A 775 -9.03 22.15 -14.28
C ALA A 775 -7.57 21.96 -13.82
N ASN A 776 -7.35 21.87 -12.51
CA ASN A 776 -6.00 21.75 -11.96
C ASN A 776 -5.37 20.37 -12.27
N LEU A 777 -6.05 19.27 -11.98
CA LEU A 777 -5.49 17.93 -12.15
C LEU A 777 -5.25 17.63 -13.63
N TYR A 778 -6.19 18.02 -14.53
CA TYR A 778 -6.00 17.88 -15.97
C TYR A 778 -4.80 18.70 -16.48
N ARG A 779 -4.69 19.97 -16.06
CA ARG A 779 -3.53 20.81 -16.40
C ARG A 779 -2.22 20.16 -15.96
N GLN A 780 -2.12 19.69 -14.71
CA GLN A 780 -0.92 19.08 -14.18
C GLN A 780 -0.56 17.78 -14.94
N TYR A 781 -1.55 16.94 -15.25
CA TYR A 781 -1.33 15.73 -16.05
C TYR A 781 -0.87 16.05 -17.47
N ARG A 782 -1.48 17.04 -18.15
CA ARG A 782 -1.08 17.48 -19.48
C ARG A 782 0.38 17.99 -19.50
N ASP A 783 0.75 18.80 -18.51
CA ASP A 783 2.04 19.50 -18.46
C ASP A 783 3.18 18.58 -17.98
N THR A 784 2.89 17.58 -17.12
CA THR A 784 3.90 16.71 -16.47
C THR A 784 3.81 15.24 -16.90
N GLY A 785 2.70 14.81 -17.43
CA GLY A 785 2.42 13.40 -17.73
C GLY A 785 1.97 12.55 -16.54
N PHE A 786 1.82 13.15 -15.35
CA PHE A 786 1.56 12.44 -14.09
C PHE A 786 0.41 13.03 -13.29
N LEU A 787 -0.27 12.18 -12.53
CA LEU A 787 -0.99 12.55 -11.32
C LEU A 787 -0.01 12.57 -10.15
N TRP A 788 -0.22 13.49 -9.19
CA TRP A 788 0.65 13.75 -8.06
C TRP A 788 -0.03 13.40 -6.75
N GLU A 789 0.75 13.16 -5.73
CA GLU A 789 0.28 12.81 -4.38
C GLU A 789 -0.53 13.96 -3.76
N GLN A 790 -0.03 15.18 -3.90
CA GLN A 790 -0.64 16.41 -3.40
C GLN A 790 -0.37 17.57 -4.36
N TYR A 791 -1.02 18.71 -4.13
CA TYR A 791 -0.87 19.90 -4.97
C TYR A 791 -0.64 21.14 -4.10
N HIS A 792 0.23 22.03 -4.57
CA HIS A 792 0.53 23.28 -3.90
C HIS A 792 -0.70 24.18 -3.89
N ASP A 793 -1.09 24.71 -2.75
CA ASP A 793 -2.34 25.43 -2.55
C ASP A 793 -2.40 26.83 -3.22
N GLU A 794 -1.24 27.45 -3.53
CA GLU A 794 -1.17 28.77 -4.20
C GLU A 794 -0.89 28.68 -5.70
N THR A 795 -0.30 27.61 -6.19
CA THR A 795 0.08 27.47 -7.61
C THR A 795 -0.60 26.32 -8.33
N GLY A 796 -1.20 25.38 -7.60
CA GLY A 796 -1.77 24.15 -8.10
C GLY A 796 -0.75 23.15 -8.64
N ARG A 797 0.57 23.40 -8.47
CA ARG A 797 1.62 22.49 -8.94
C ARG A 797 1.62 21.19 -8.15
N GLY A 798 1.87 20.08 -8.84
CA GLY A 798 2.05 18.79 -8.22
C GLY A 798 3.25 18.77 -7.25
N GLN A 799 3.06 18.10 -6.11
CA GLN A 799 4.05 17.93 -5.03
C GLN A 799 4.01 16.50 -4.51
N GLY A 800 5.01 16.12 -3.69
CA GLY A 800 5.12 14.78 -3.15
C GLY A 800 5.60 13.78 -4.20
N CYS A 801 5.17 12.52 -4.08
CA CYS A 801 5.58 11.49 -5.01
C CYS A 801 4.76 11.49 -6.31
N TYR A 802 5.40 11.00 -7.39
CA TYR A 802 4.77 10.82 -8.70
C TYR A 802 5.41 9.62 -9.45
N PRO A 803 4.65 8.96 -10.33
CA PRO A 803 3.19 9.04 -10.45
C PRO A 803 2.52 8.58 -9.15
N PHE A 804 1.46 9.27 -8.75
CA PHE A 804 0.59 8.86 -7.67
C PHE A 804 -0.68 8.26 -8.27
N THR A 805 -0.76 6.95 -8.27
CA THR A 805 -1.82 6.17 -8.93
C THR A 805 -2.94 5.76 -7.97
N GLY A 806 -2.88 6.26 -6.73
CA GLY A 806 -3.85 6.06 -5.68
C GLY A 806 -5.06 7.00 -5.78
N TRP A 807 -5.45 7.63 -4.67
CA TRP A 807 -6.66 8.44 -4.55
C TRP A 807 -6.74 9.67 -5.48
N SER A 808 -5.63 10.16 -6.06
CA SER A 808 -5.71 11.20 -7.10
C SER A 808 -6.48 10.74 -8.34
N SER A 809 -6.56 9.43 -8.59
CA SER A 809 -7.38 8.85 -9.66
C SER A 809 -8.91 8.94 -9.39
N LEU A 810 -9.34 9.31 -8.19
CA LEU A 810 -10.75 9.58 -7.87
C LEU A 810 -11.33 10.74 -8.69
N ILE A 811 -10.47 11.53 -9.37
CA ILE A 811 -10.89 12.55 -10.31
C ILE A 811 -11.82 11.99 -11.40
N VAL A 812 -11.68 10.70 -11.76
CA VAL A 812 -12.56 10.02 -12.71
C VAL A 812 -14.01 9.99 -12.20
N LEU A 813 -14.20 9.72 -10.91
CA LEU A 813 -15.53 9.73 -10.27
C LEU A 813 -16.10 11.16 -10.19
N VAL A 814 -15.25 12.16 -9.95
CA VAL A 814 -15.63 13.57 -9.95
C VAL A 814 -16.05 14.02 -11.37
N MET A 815 -15.34 13.58 -12.41
CA MET A 815 -15.72 13.82 -13.81
C MET A 815 -17.09 13.17 -14.12
N ALA A 816 -17.25 11.93 -13.71
CA ALA A 816 -18.45 11.14 -13.96
C ALA A 816 -19.65 11.53 -13.06
N GLU A 817 -19.45 12.34 -12.02
CA GLU A 817 -20.44 12.67 -10.98
C GLU A 817 -21.08 11.40 -10.36
N GLN A 818 -20.21 10.43 -10.04
CA GLN A 818 -20.56 9.16 -9.42
C GLN A 818 -19.98 9.09 -8.00
N TYR A 819 -20.83 9.36 -6.98
CA TYR A 819 -20.44 9.52 -5.58
C TYR A 819 -21.06 8.46 -4.66
#